data_31ea71a5f9f304d7f3424b098a32eb80
#
_entry.id   31ea71a5f9f304d7f3424b098a32eb80
#
_cell.length_a   1.000
_cell.length_b   1.000
_cell.length_c   1.000
_cell.angle_alpha   90.00
_cell.angle_beta   90.00
_cell.angle_gamma   90.00
#
_symmetry.space_group_name_H-M   'P 1'
#
loop_
_entity.id
_entity.type
_entity.pdbx_description
1 polymer ?
#
loop_
_entity_poly.entity_id
_entity_poly.type
_entity_poly.pdbx_seq_one_letter_code
_entity_poly.pdbx_strand_id
1 'polypeptide(L)'
;YSCALHAAADYPTETNARSIDDLLNLAHYETRQLQCKGCENHCYVSRYTFAGGNKFYSGNKCERVFNNKGANEIKGKNIYEYKYHLLFDGKEIKHFDITKRHIKVGIPRILNMYEDFPFWNALLHAAGFDVILSSDSTFSQYEGALNTVMSDNICFPAKLAHSHLKELNENPEVDRILMPYVVYEHNDDPKNTLNSFNCPVVSGYSDVIKSVIDLKKPIDSPVINFAQSKALEKQIVDYLKKLGVDRKTARKALREALYAQAAYSAEIKTKAWEILNQNEEKPSLTILLAGRPYHTDPLVQHKLSEMIANLGVNVISEDIARGSSDNNDAYNSQPETYLVKQWAYMNRIMKAAQWAAEQGDNVHFVQMTSFGCGPDSFIQDEIRDIMKRHNKPFTLLKIDDVSNIGSLKLRVRSLIESLKGVKSEERRVKNSTAEEIQHSTLNTQHLQQTKVFTKQDVHRKILAPFMTEYLTPIIPPILKLIGYDVEVLPMSDEASAEIGLRFANNEVCYPATLIVGDIIKALKSGKYDLKNTAVVMSQTGGQCRATNYAGLIKRAMISNGFQDVPLLTLGVTASTGEASGSTDDKQDYNEQDGFNVPWLKYSQIIVTAIFYGDAINEMYNACIARERKQGIAKELRDKYIRLIDEPIARNSAKGLIKLLEQAAEEFNQMTLDKDVPKVGIVGEIFLKFNPFAHQYLERYIISKGIEVVPPLLAPFFLQEFVNVEIQKHMRLNCTKVPDFIIKGAYQALIGRRLRQVNKAANRFRYFRPFTNIYDDAKDVQGLVSLAAQFGEGWLLPADIVGYIRDGVNNIISLQPFGCIANHVISKGIEKRLHERFPQLNLVSLDFDSGVSEVNVTNRLLLFLDSITE
;
A
#
# COMPACT_ATOMS: atom_id res chain seq x y z
N TYR A 1 -1.92 -46.67 -13.53
CA TYR A 1 -1.75 -47.50 -14.71
C TYR A 1 -0.98 -46.75 -15.81
N SER A 2 -1.36 -45.54 -16.16
CA SER A 2 -0.65 -44.68 -17.14
C SER A 2 0.79 -44.35 -16.73
N CYS A 3 1.05 -44.01 -15.46
CA CYS A 3 2.41 -43.77 -14.95
C CYS A 3 3.27 -45.06 -14.96
N ALA A 4 2.70 -46.23 -14.71
CA ALA A 4 3.42 -47.50 -14.77
C ALA A 4 3.78 -47.91 -16.21
N LEU A 5 2.89 -47.61 -17.16
CA LEU A 5 3.16 -47.83 -18.59
C LEU A 5 4.25 -46.90 -19.14
N HIS A 6 4.25 -45.63 -18.72
CA HIS A 6 5.32 -44.67 -19.08
C HIS A 6 6.66 -45.10 -18.50
N ALA A 7 6.69 -45.47 -17.21
CA ALA A 7 7.90 -45.93 -16.55
C ALA A 7 8.44 -47.25 -17.22
N ALA A 8 7.58 -48.12 -17.66
CA ALA A 8 7.97 -49.35 -18.37
C ALA A 8 8.52 -49.10 -19.80
N ALA A 9 8.08 -48.01 -20.46
CA ALA A 9 8.58 -47.60 -21.76
C ALA A 9 9.96 -46.91 -21.67
N ASP A 10 10.18 -46.10 -20.61
CA ASP A 10 11.41 -45.35 -20.44
C ASP A 10 12.57 -46.11 -19.80
N TYR A 11 12.32 -47.26 -19.15
CA TYR A 11 13.32 -48.06 -18.44
C TYR A 11 13.22 -49.57 -18.82
N PRO A 12 13.64 -49.96 -20.01
CA PRO A 12 13.35 -51.31 -20.51
C PRO A 12 14.16 -52.47 -19.93
N THR A 13 15.21 -52.28 -19.11
CA THR A 13 16.12 -53.44 -18.87
C THR A 13 16.75 -53.59 -17.50
N GLU A 14 16.55 -52.75 -16.51
CA GLU A 14 17.02 -53.03 -15.14
C GLU A 14 15.98 -52.63 -14.11
N THR A 15 14.93 -53.40 -14.01
CA THR A 15 14.05 -53.32 -12.86
C THR A 15 14.66 -54.10 -11.70
N ASN A 16 15.09 -53.41 -10.65
CA ASN A 16 15.07 -53.96 -9.31
C ASN A 16 13.61 -54.20 -8.92
N ALA A 17 12.92 -55.04 -9.67
CA ALA A 17 11.55 -55.46 -9.36
C ALA A 17 11.61 -56.24 -8.05
N ARG A 18 11.24 -55.57 -6.97
CA ARG A 18 11.04 -56.21 -5.69
C ARG A 18 9.88 -57.19 -5.84
N SER A 19 10.03 -58.38 -5.30
CA SER A 19 8.93 -59.35 -5.27
C SER A 19 7.75 -58.77 -4.47
N ILE A 20 6.55 -59.29 -4.70
CA ILE A 20 5.37 -58.95 -3.88
C ILE A 20 5.63 -59.27 -2.42
N ASP A 21 6.36 -60.32 -2.12
CA ASP A 21 6.75 -60.69 -0.76
C ASP A 21 7.71 -59.67 -0.14
N ASP A 22 8.63 -59.05 -0.92
CA ASP A 22 9.47 -57.97 -0.45
C ASP A 22 8.66 -56.73 -0.12
N LEU A 23 7.61 -56.40 -0.91
CA LEU A 23 6.70 -55.33 -0.68
C LEU A 23 5.81 -55.56 0.56
N LEU A 24 5.34 -56.76 0.75
CA LEU A 24 4.57 -57.18 1.94
C LEU A 24 5.43 -57.13 3.22
N ASN A 25 6.70 -57.54 3.13
CA ASN A 25 7.66 -57.40 4.24
C ASN A 25 7.99 -55.95 4.58
N LEU A 26 7.95 -55.03 3.61
CA LEU A 26 8.07 -53.59 3.86
C LEU A 26 6.84 -53.00 4.55
N ALA A 27 5.69 -53.71 4.57
CA ALA A 27 4.51 -53.24 5.30
C ALA A 27 4.64 -53.36 6.83
N HIS A 28 5.64 -54.13 7.32
CA HIS A 28 5.94 -54.21 8.76
C HIS A 28 6.89 -53.11 9.14
N TYR A 29 6.38 -52.15 9.95
CA TYR A 29 7.14 -51.06 10.51
C TYR A 29 6.74 -50.75 11.95
N GLU A 30 7.71 -50.28 12.72
CA GLU A 30 7.45 -49.74 14.04
C GLU A 30 7.28 -48.21 13.97
N THR A 31 6.25 -47.71 14.62
CA THR A 31 5.98 -46.25 14.68
C THR A 31 6.35 -45.69 16.08
N ARG A 32 7.11 -44.64 16.10
CA ARG A 32 7.41 -43.91 17.35
C ARG A 32 7.16 -42.40 17.14
N GLN A 33 6.36 -41.81 17.99
CA GLN A 33 6.20 -40.35 18.03
C GLN A 33 7.36 -39.72 18.79
N LEU A 34 7.92 -38.66 18.20
CA LEU A 34 9.00 -37.86 18.74
C LEU A 34 8.59 -36.38 18.73
N GLN A 35 8.91 -35.66 19.77
CA GLN A 35 8.79 -34.21 19.77
C GLN A 35 10.11 -33.61 19.28
N CYS A 36 10.05 -32.82 18.21
CA CYS A 36 11.22 -32.15 17.68
C CYS A 36 11.65 -31.02 18.61
N LYS A 37 12.95 -30.99 18.98
CA LYS A 37 13.55 -29.90 19.79
C LYS A 37 14.38 -28.93 18.95
N GLY A 38 14.25 -28.95 17.64
CA GLY A 38 15.10 -28.19 16.76
C GLY A 38 14.73 -26.70 16.58
N CYS A 39 13.51 -26.32 16.97
CA CYS A 39 13.02 -24.93 16.98
C CYS A 39 11.77 -24.82 17.88
N GLU A 40 11.27 -23.62 18.06
CA GLU A 40 10.11 -23.30 18.91
C GLU A 40 8.79 -23.98 18.51
N ASN A 41 8.68 -24.47 17.27
CA ASN A 41 7.47 -25.17 16.80
C ASN A 41 7.24 -26.53 17.47
N HIS A 42 8.22 -27.10 18.14
CA HIS A 42 8.15 -28.38 18.89
C HIS A 42 7.30 -29.46 18.19
N CYS A 43 7.43 -29.58 16.84
CA CYS A 43 6.59 -30.46 16.02
C CYS A 43 6.58 -31.89 16.54
N TYR A 44 5.40 -32.53 16.56
CA TYR A 44 5.31 -33.96 16.74
C TYR A 44 5.63 -34.66 15.40
N VAL A 45 6.66 -35.53 15.43
CA VAL A 45 7.18 -36.25 14.26
C VAL A 45 7.01 -37.74 14.48
N SER A 46 6.35 -38.41 13.57
CA SER A 46 6.25 -39.88 13.59
C SER A 46 7.45 -40.47 12.85
N ARG A 47 8.23 -41.25 13.54
CA ARG A 47 9.34 -42.02 12.97
C ARG A 47 8.84 -43.42 12.66
N TYR A 48 8.91 -43.81 11.42
CA TYR A 48 8.64 -45.18 10.94
C TYR A 48 9.98 -45.91 10.80
N THR A 49 10.13 -47.06 11.44
CA THR A 49 11.33 -47.87 11.31
C THR A 49 10.93 -49.19 10.64
N PHE A 50 11.45 -49.44 9.45
CA PHE A 50 11.16 -50.60 8.64
C PHE A 50 12.10 -51.77 9.03
N ALA A 51 11.72 -53.01 8.71
CA ALA A 51 12.46 -54.22 9.04
C ALA A 51 13.93 -54.20 8.57
N GLY A 52 14.22 -53.48 7.47
CA GLY A 52 15.59 -53.25 6.97
C GLY A 52 16.40 -52.17 7.67
N GLY A 53 15.92 -51.65 8.83
CA GLY A 53 16.59 -50.57 9.61
C GLY A 53 16.41 -49.18 9.00
N ASN A 54 15.80 -49.03 7.84
CA ASN A 54 15.49 -47.74 7.21
C ASN A 54 14.48 -46.98 8.06
N LYS A 55 14.71 -45.68 8.17
CA LYS A 55 13.84 -44.78 8.95
C LYS A 55 13.19 -43.75 8.04
N PHE A 56 11.89 -43.57 8.16
CA PHE A 56 11.12 -42.50 7.51
C PHE A 56 10.49 -41.60 8.57
N TYR A 57 10.43 -40.31 8.30
CA TYR A 57 9.87 -39.34 9.21
C TYR A 57 8.67 -38.63 8.55
N SER A 58 7.58 -38.50 9.29
CA SER A 58 6.36 -37.81 8.86
C SER A 58 5.87 -36.86 9.93
N GLY A 59 5.19 -35.78 9.55
CA GLY A 59 4.71 -34.74 10.48
C GLY A 59 5.73 -33.64 10.78
N ASN A 60 6.94 -33.73 10.26
CA ASN A 60 7.94 -32.66 10.39
C ASN A 60 7.57 -31.46 9.48
N LYS A 61 7.49 -30.29 10.08
CA LYS A 61 7.26 -29.01 9.37
C LYS A 61 8.56 -28.44 8.76
N CYS A 62 9.72 -29.04 9.05
CA CYS A 62 11.01 -28.67 8.48
C CYS A 62 11.93 -29.91 8.38
N GLU A 63 13.00 -29.85 7.59
CA GLU A 63 13.97 -30.96 7.42
C GLU A 63 15.27 -30.78 8.22
N ARG A 64 15.31 -29.76 9.10
CA ARG A 64 16.54 -29.41 9.83
C ARG A 64 17.01 -30.53 10.75
N VAL A 65 16.09 -31.24 11.41
CA VAL A 65 16.41 -32.28 12.42
C VAL A 65 16.06 -33.68 11.90
N PHE A 66 14.96 -33.76 11.15
CA PHE A 66 14.46 -35.03 10.61
C PHE A 66 14.25 -34.90 9.10
N ASN A 67 15.04 -35.57 8.31
CA ASN A 67 14.87 -35.67 6.87
C ASN A 67 14.90 -37.13 6.41
N ASN A 68 14.29 -37.40 5.26
CA ASN A 68 14.25 -38.72 4.64
C ASN A 68 15.32 -38.89 3.53
N LYS A 69 16.09 -37.83 3.28
CA LYS A 69 17.25 -37.82 2.39
C LYS A 69 18.45 -37.41 3.23
N GLY A 70 19.61 -38.01 3.03
CA GLY A 70 20.86 -37.60 3.67
C GLY A 70 21.08 -36.09 3.57
N ALA A 71 21.81 -35.50 4.52
CA ALA A 71 22.16 -34.07 4.44
C ALA A 71 22.90 -33.80 3.12
N ASN A 72 22.45 -32.76 2.37
CA ASN A 72 23.23 -32.29 1.26
C ASN A 72 24.59 -31.84 1.78
N GLU A 73 25.67 -32.41 1.31
CA GLU A 73 27.03 -32.05 1.72
C GLU A 73 27.41 -30.62 1.33
N ILE A 74 26.75 -30.04 0.32
CA ILE A 74 27.02 -28.71 -0.21
C ILE A 74 25.84 -27.80 0.09
N LYS A 75 26.03 -26.85 1.01
CA LYS A 75 25.09 -25.73 1.24
C LYS A 75 25.38 -24.61 0.27
N GLY A 76 24.32 -23.99 -0.29
CA GLY A 76 24.42 -22.71 -0.96
C GLY A 76 24.75 -21.56 0.00
N LYS A 77 25.26 -20.47 -0.51
CA LYS A 77 25.47 -19.25 0.27
C LYS A 77 24.18 -18.48 0.45
N ASN A 78 23.99 -17.86 1.62
CA ASN A 78 22.77 -17.14 1.98
C ASN A 78 23.11 -15.70 2.39
N ILE A 79 22.71 -14.73 1.55
CA ILE A 79 22.95 -13.31 1.83
C ILE A 79 22.09 -12.83 3.03
N TYR A 80 20.91 -13.39 3.25
CA TYR A 80 19.98 -12.93 4.30
C TYR A 80 20.53 -13.20 5.71
N GLU A 81 21.18 -14.33 5.92
CA GLU A 81 21.86 -14.65 7.16
C GLU A 81 23.00 -13.67 7.42
N TYR A 82 23.82 -13.40 6.37
CA TYR A 82 24.87 -12.41 6.46
C TYR A 82 24.34 -11.00 6.73
N LYS A 83 23.27 -10.60 6.05
CA LYS A 83 22.62 -9.28 6.19
C LYS A 83 22.08 -9.09 7.62
N TYR A 84 21.43 -10.11 8.17
CA TYR A 84 20.92 -10.07 9.54
C TYR A 84 22.01 -9.86 10.59
N HIS A 85 23.09 -10.63 10.49
CA HIS A 85 24.22 -10.49 11.39
C HIS A 85 24.96 -9.15 11.23
N LEU A 86 25.09 -8.68 9.99
CA LEU A 86 25.71 -7.38 9.75
C LEU A 86 24.89 -6.22 10.32
N LEU A 87 23.56 -6.34 10.32
CA LEU A 87 22.66 -5.34 10.90
C LEU A 87 22.80 -5.31 12.44
N PHE A 88 22.68 -6.45 13.10
CA PHE A 88 22.37 -6.49 14.53
C PHE A 88 23.47 -7.03 15.44
N ASP A 89 24.42 -7.81 14.95
CA ASP A 89 25.49 -8.40 15.78
C ASP A 89 26.73 -7.49 15.93
N GLY A 90 26.65 -6.27 15.44
CA GLY A 90 27.53 -5.16 15.76
C GLY A 90 28.98 -5.28 15.28
N LYS A 91 29.38 -4.47 14.30
CA LYS A 91 30.78 -4.00 14.23
C LYS A 91 31.01 -3.11 15.45
N GLU A 92 32.19 -3.26 16.11
CA GLU A 92 32.60 -2.37 17.20
C GLU A 92 32.32 -0.91 16.83
N ILE A 93 31.40 -0.30 17.58
CA ILE A 93 31.09 1.12 17.40
C ILE A 93 32.36 1.88 17.75
N LYS A 94 32.87 2.69 16.84
CA LYS A 94 34.00 3.56 17.11
C LYS A 94 33.71 4.33 18.40
N HIS A 95 34.61 4.25 19.37
CA HIS A 95 34.52 5.06 20.58
C HIS A 95 34.57 6.53 20.18
N PHE A 96 33.46 7.24 20.41
CA PHE A 96 33.40 8.66 20.23
C PHE A 96 33.79 9.32 21.56
N ASP A 97 34.76 10.26 21.51
CA ASP A 97 35.11 11.10 22.64
C ASP A 97 34.02 12.16 22.87
N ILE A 98 32.94 11.73 23.52
CA ILE A 98 31.72 12.51 23.73
C ILE A 98 31.21 12.28 25.14
N THR A 99 30.66 13.32 25.76
CA THR A 99 30.01 13.23 27.08
C THR A 99 28.83 12.24 27.00
N LYS A 100 28.94 11.10 27.69
CA LYS A 100 27.84 10.10 27.79
C LYS A 100 26.65 10.74 28.50
N ARG A 101 25.45 10.51 27.95
CA ARG A 101 24.21 11.12 28.42
C ARG A 101 23.41 10.25 29.38
N HIS A 102 23.87 9.02 29.65
CA HIS A 102 23.21 8.04 30.53
C HIS A 102 21.73 7.78 30.19
N ILE A 103 21.32 8.05 28.92
CA ILE A 103 19.98 7.75 28.41
C ILE A 103 20.10 6.56 27.48
N LYS A 104 19.32 5.52 27.75
CA LYS A 104 19.26 4.30 26.96
C LYS A 104 18.05 4.33 26.03
N VAL A 105 18.29 4.30 24.73
CA VAL A 105 17.26 4.34 23.70
C VAL A 105 16.97 2.94 23.19
N GLY A 106 15.74 2.47 23.37
CA GLY A 106 15.27 1.20 22.83
C GLY A 106 15.01 1.33 21.32
N ILE A 107 15.57 0.43 20.51
CA ILE A 107 15.28 0.32 19.08
C ILE A 107 14.64 -1.04 18.82
N PRO A 108 13.39 -1.08 18.34
CA PRO A 108 12.74 -2.34 17.98
C PRO A 108 13.28 -2.87 16.65
N ARG A 109 13.51 -4.18 16.55
CA ARG A 109 13.89 -4.86 15.29
C ARG A 109 12.67 -5.08 14.42
N ILE A 110 12.14 -4.01 13.82
CA ILE A 110 10.91 -4.03 13.03
C ILE A 110 11.01 -3.18 11.78
N LEU A 111 10.17 -3.47 10.80
CA LEU A 111 9.90 -2.64 9.63
C LEU A 111 11.20 -2.05 9.04
N ASN A 112 11.30 -0.73 9.01
CA ASN A 112 12.42 -0.01 8.40
C ASN A 112 13.74 -0.14 9.17
N MET A 113 13.74 -0.64 10.40
CA MET A 113 14.98 -0.89 11.12
C MET A 113 15.84 -1.98 10.47
N TYR A 114 15.25 -2.83 9.64
CA TYR A 114 15.97 -3.76 8.76
C TYR A 114 16.69 -3.10 7.58
N GLU A 115 16.49 -1.80 7.36
CA GLU A 115 17.25 -0.96 6.42
C GLU A 115 18.09 0.07 7.16
N ASP A 116 17.48 0.83 8.08
CA ASP A 116 18.01 2.07 8.63
C ASP A 116 18.71 1.91 9.98
N PHE A 117 18.77 0.69 10.55
CA PHE A 117 19.41 0.49 11.86
C PHE A 117 20.87 0.98 11.90
N PRO A 118 21.73 0.75 10.88
CA PRO A 118 23.09 1.27 10.90
C PRO A 118 23.16 2.80 11.04
N PHE A 119 22.22 3.51 10.39
CA PHE A 119 22.10 4.96 10.54
C PHE A 119 21.72 5.37 11.94
N TRP A 120 20.65 4.78 12.50
CA TRP A 120 20.13 5.16 13.82
C TRP A 120 21.09 4.79 14.94
N ASN A 121 21.70 3.62 14.86
CA ASN A 121 22.67 3.14 15.83
C ASN A 121 23.90 4.08 15.88
N ALA A 122 24.49 4.39 14.73
CA ALA A 122 25.63 5.30 14.66
C ALA A 122 25.26 6.73 15.09
N LEU A 123 24.07 7.22 14.74
CA LEU A 123 23.57 8.54 15.12
C LEU A 123 23.50 8.68 16.64
N LEU A 124 22.86 7.72 17.31
CA LEU A 124 22.63 7.77 18.74
C LEU A 124 23.93 7.65 19.53
N HIS A 125 24.79 6.69 19.17
CA HIS A 125 26.09 6.54 19.81
C HIS A 125 26.98 7.76 19.61
N ALA A 126 27.03 8.32 18.40
CA ALA A 126 27.77 9.56 18.11
C ALA A 126 27.19 10.81 18.78
N ALA A 127 25.93 10.75 19.24
CA ALA A 127 25.28 11.78 20.03
C ALA A 127 25.39 11.54 21.55
N GLY A 128 26.00 10.42 21.99
CA GLY A 128 26.27 10.10 23.40
C GLY A 128 25.18 9.29 24.09
N PHE A 129 24.28 8.64 23.33
CA PHE A 129 23.25 7.74 23.86
C PHE A 129 23.68 6.27 23.79
N ASP A 130 23.21 5.45 24.72
CA ASP A 130 23.32 4.00 24.63
C ASP A 130 22.09 3.42 23.89
N VAL A 131 22.28 2.36 23.09
CA VAL A 131 21.22 1.72 22.32
C VAL A 131 20.93 0.33 22.89
N ILE A 132 19.66 0.03 23.09
CA ILE A 132 19.16 -1.29 23.48
C ILE A 132 18.26 -1.80 22.38
N LEU A 133 18.62 -2.93 21.75
CA LEU A 133 17.78 -3.62 20.78
C LEU A 133 16.74 -4.50 21.47
N SER A 134 15.56 -4.62 20.86
CA SER A 134 14.66 -5.71 21.21
C SER A 134 15.30 -7.07 20.87
N SER A 135 14.82 -8.15 21.46
CA SER A 135 15.25 -9.51 21.15
C SER A 135 14.93 -9.93 19.70
N ASP A 136 15.43 -11.08 19.28
CA ASP A 136 15.05 -11.68 17.99
C ASP A 136 13.56 -12.01 17.96
N SER A 137 12.95 -11.90 16.80
CA SER A 137 11.52 -12.21 16.61
C SER A 137 11.24 -13.69 16.88
N THR A 138 10.28 -13.97 17.75
CA THR A 138 9.82 -15.32 18.05
C THR A 138 8.30 -15.43 17.91
N PHE A 139 7.82 -16.63 17.56
CA PHE A 139 6.38 -16.84 17.41
C PHE A 139 5.64 -16.72 18.76
N SER A 140 6.27 -17.13 19.86
CA SER A 140 5.70 -17.00 21.20
C SER A 140 5.50 -15.55 21.63
N GLN A 141 6.48 -14.67 21.35
CA GLN A 141 6.33 -13.23 21.61
C GLN A 141 5.22 -12.62 20.73
N TYR A 142 5.14 -13.04 19.48
CA TYR A 142 4.07 -12.63 18.56
C TYR A 142 2.69 -13.00 19.10
N GLU A 143 2.48 -14.28 19.47
CA GLU A 143 1.21 -14.75 20.08
C GLU A 143 0.85 -13.95 21.34
N GLY A 144 1.84 -13.63 22.18
CA GLY A 144 1.64 -12.86 23.40
C GLY A 144 1.24 -11.39 23.18
N ALA A 145 1.35 -10.89 21.94
CA ALA A 145 0.99 -9.51 21.58
C ALA A 145 -0.24 -9.41 20.65
N LEU A 146 -0.80 -10.52 20.20
CA LEU A 146 -1.92 -10.56 19.25
C LEU A 146 -3.15 -9.75 19.68
N ASN A 147 -3.41 -9.70 20.98
CA ASN A 147 -4.54 -8.94 21.55
C ASN A 147 -4.43 -7.43 21.37
N THR A 148 -3.27 -6.91 20.97
CA THR A 148 -3.07 -5.50 20.68
C THR A 148 -3.19 -5.17 19.18
N VAL A 149 -3.30 -6.17 18.31
CA VAL A 149 -3.45 -6.01 16.87
C VAL A 149 -4.89 -5.69 16.53
N MET A 150 -5.17 -4.46 16.11
CA MET A 150 -6.54 -3.99 15.84
C MET A 150 -7.08 -4.42 14.48
N SER A 151 -6.22 -4.74 13.52
CA SER A 151 -6.63 -5.13 12.18
C SER A 151 -5.96 -6.43 11.74
N ASP A 152 -6.77 -7.44 11.42
CA ASP A 152 -6.28 -8.72 10.90
C ASP A 152 -5.68 -8.58 9.49
N ASN A 153 -6.12 -7.58 8.74
CA ASN A 153 -5.71 -7.33 7.35
C ASN A 153 -4.36 -6.59 7.22
N ILE A 154 -3.70 -6.26 8.33
CA ILE A 154 -2.35 -5.70 8.28
C ILE A 154 -1.31 -6.80 8.07
N CYS A 155 -0.21 -6.48 7.37
CA CYS A 155 0.84 -7.44 7.04
C CYS A 155 1.55 -7.97 8.30
N PHE A 156 2.06 -9.21 8.22
CA PHE A 156 2.75 -9.87 9.34
C PHE A 156 3.90 -9.06 9.95
N PRO A 157 4.79 -8.38 9.18
CA PRO A 157 5.82 -7.52 9.75
C PRO A 157 5.27 -6.39 10.65
N ALA A 158 4.10 -5.85 10.32
CA ALA A 158 3.45 -4.83 11.15
C ALA A 158 2.89 -5.43 12.45
N LYS A 159 2.30 -6.63 12.38
CA LYS A 159 1.82 -7.36 13.58
C LYS A 159 2.97 -7.68 14.53
N LEU A 160 4.14 -8.04 14.02
CA LEU A 160 5.35 -8.27 14.83
C LEU A 160 5.83 -7.02 15.58
N ALA A 161 5.57 -5.82 15.06
CA ALA A 161 5.95 -4.59 15.73
C ALA A 161 5.36 -4.50 17.16
N HIS A 162 4.18 -5.03 17.38
CA HIS A 162 3.51 -5.02 18.69
C HIS A 162 4.31 -5.77 19.76
N SER A 163 4.87 -6.93 19.44
CA SER A 163 5.67 -7.72 20.40
C SER A 163 6.96 -7.02 20.78
N HIS A 164 7.70 -6.48 19.81
CA HIS A 164 8.97 -5.78 20.06
C HIS A 164 8.76 -4.48 20.84
N LEU A 165 7.70 -3.73 20.53
CA LEU A 165 7.39 -2.49 21.26
C LEU A 165 6.93 -2.80 22.70
N LYS A 166 6.15 -3.87 22.91
CA LYS A 166 5.76 -4.33 24.24
C LYS A 166 6.98 -4.71 25.07
N GLU A 167 7.91 -5.49 24.51
CA GLU A 167 9.17 -5.88 25.17
C GLU A 167 9.97 -4.65 25.62
N LEU A 168 10.24 -3.71 24.71
CA LEU A 168 11.01 -2.50 25.05
C LEU A 168 10.27 -1.59 26.04
N ASN A 169 8.94 -1.50 25.96
CA ASN A 169 8.12 -0.71 26.88
C ASN A 169 8.16 -1.30 28.32
N GLU A 170 8.32 -2.60 28.45
CA GLU A 170 8.40 -3.31 29.73
C GLU A 170 9.84 -3.41 30.26
N ASN A 171 10.86 -3.26 29.43
CA ASN A 171 12.26 -3.38 29.82
C ASN A 171 12.72 -2.24 30.74
N PRO A 172 13.10 -2.49 32.00
CA PRO A 172 13.48 -1.45 32.96
C PRO A 172 14.75 -0.66 32.57
N GLU A 173 15.60 -1.22 31.74
CA GLU A 173 16.81 -0.56 31.26
C GLU A 173 16.59 0.47 30.16
N VAL A 174 15.44 0.48 29.49
CA VAL A 174 15.11 1.41 28.43
C VAL A 174 14.48 2.67 29.01
N ASP A 175 14.98 3.85 28.66
CA ASP A 175 14.41 5.13 29.11
C ASP A 175 13.38 5.66 28.10
N ARG A 176 13.59 5.43 26.80
CA ARG A 176 12.73 5.87 25.71
C ARG A 176 12.87 4.95 24.50
N ILE A 177 11.90 4.92 23.63
CA ILE A 177 11.86 4.04 22.46
C ILE A 177 11.89 4.90 21.20
N LEU A 178 12.71 4.54 20.21
CA LEU A 178 12.75 5.19 18.92
C LEU A 178 11.96 4.39 17.88
N MET A 179 10.91 4.99 17.36
CA MET A 179 10.12 4.49 16.22
C MET A 179 9.87 5.63 15.24
N PRO A 180 10.79 5.91 14.30
CA PRO A 180 10.72 7.05 13.41
C PRO A 180 9.57 6.95 12.42
N TYR A 181 9.06 8.11 12.00
CA TYR A 181 8.03 8.26 10.98
C TYR A 181 8.72 8.57 9.65
N VAL A 182 9.17 7.51 8.94
CA VAL A 182 9.96 7.65 7.70
C VAL A 182 9.00 7.76 6.51
N VAL A 183 8.79 8.98 6.02
CA VAL A 183 7.91 9.25 4.86
C VAL A 183 8.62 8.95 3.56
N TYR A 184 9.85 9.46 3.41
CA TYR A 184 10.69 9.27 2.23
C TYR A 184 11.93 8.48 2.61
N GLU A 185 12.15 7.39 1.90
CA GLU A 185 13.33 6.54 2.01
C GLU A 185 14.48 7.06 1.16
N HIS A 186 15.68 6.49 1.34
CA HIS A 186 16.81 6.72 0.46
C HIS A 186 16.42 6.44 -0.99
N ASN A 187 16.64 7.42 -1.86
CA ASN A 187 16.38 7.26 -3.29
C ASN A 187 17.65 6.79 -4.00
N ASP A 188 17.67 5.52 -4.37
CA ASP A 188 18.81 4.90 -5.04
C ASP A 188 18.91 5.29 -6.53
N ASP A 189 17.85 5.89 -7.11
CA ASP A 189 17.77 6.24 -8.52
C ASP A 189 16.92 7.51 -8.77
N PRO A 190 17.38 8.67 -8.29
CA PRO A 190 16.60 9.91 -8.35
C PRO A 190 16.34 10.43 -9.77
N LYS A 191 17.10 9.95 -10.77
CA LYS A 191 16.90 10.33 -12.18
C LYS A 191 15.72 9.60 -12.83
N ASN A 192 15.44 8.36 -12.40
CA ASN A 192 14.47 7.48 -13.06
C ASN A 192 13.24 7.19 -12.19
N THR A 193 13.13 7.82 -11.01
CA THR A 193 12.03 7.63 -10.09
C THR A 193 11.39 8.97 -9.75
N LEU A 194 10.06 9.01 -9.69
CA LEU A 194 9.33 10.22 -9.32
C LEU A 194 9.51 10.52 -7.82
N ASN A 195 9.47 9.48 -6.99
CA ASN A 195 9.55 9.58 -5.54
C ASN A 195 10.16 8.32 -4.91
N SER A 196 10.45 8.41 -3.62
CA SER A 196 10.93 7.29 -2.79
C SER A 196 10.10 7.13 -1.53
N PHE A 197 8.76 7.16 -1.68
CA PHE A 197 7.87 6.98 -0.54
C PHE A 197 8.05 5.62 0.12
N ASN A 198 7.91 5.62 1.44
CA ASN A 198 7.72 4.40 2.19
C ASN A 198 6.26 3.94 2.19
N CYS A 199 6.03 2.68 2.56
CA CYS A 199 4.70 2.17 2.81
C CYS A 199 4.06 2.94 3.99
N PRO A 200 2.76 3.26 3.97
CA PRO A 200 2.04 3.87 5.10
C PRO A 200 2.20 3.11 6.42
N VAL A 201 2.34 1.78 6.39
CA VAL A 201 2.66 0.98 7.57
C VAL A 201 4.01 1.40 8.16
N VAL A 202 5.04 1.59 7.35
CA VAL A 202 6.35 2.02 7.84
C VAL A 202 6.30 3.45 8.38
N SER A 203 5.63 4.36 7.69
CA SER A 203 5.57 5.75 8.12
C SER A 203 4.60 5.98 9.29
N GLY A 204 3.39 5.39 9.27
CA GLY A 204 2.31 5.72 10.21
C GLY A 204 2.15 4.79 11.42
N TYR A 205 2.83 3.66 11.48
CA TYR A 205 2.52 2.62 12.45
C TYR A 205 2.84 2.99 13.89
N SER A 206 3.68 3.99 14.11
CA SER A 206 3.93 4.53 15.46
C SER A 206 2.65 5.10 16.11
N ASP A 207 1.71 5.63 15.32
CA ASP A 207 0.43 6.11 15.84
C ASP A 207 -0.48 4.94 16.28
N VAL A 208 -0.44 3.82 15.55
CA VAL A 208 -1.14 2.57 15.93
C VAL A 208 -0.59 2.05 17.26
N ILE A 209 0.72 1.87 17.36
CA ILE A 209 1.37 1.38 18.59
C ILE A 209 1.04 2.26 19.80
N LYS A 210 1.14 3.57 19.64
CA LYS A 210 0.76 4.53 20.71
C LYS A 210 -0.73 4.48 21.07
N SER A 211 -1.57 3.96 20.19
CA SER A 211 -3.00 3.79 20.44
C SER A 211 -3.32 2.52 21.24
N VAL A 212 -2.56 1.45 21.04
CA VAL A 212 -2.97 0.12 21.52
C VAL A 212 -2.15 -0.39 22.71
N ILE A 213 -0.93 0.14 22.90
CA ILE A 213 -0.04 -0.25 24.01
C ILE A 213 -0.15 0.79 25.14
N ASP A 214 -0.30 0.33 26.38
CA ASP A 214 -0.22 1.18 27.57
C ASP A 214 1.22 1.60 27.80
N LEU A 215 1.54 2.84 27.44
CA LEU A 215 2.90 3.32 27.38
C LEU A 215 3.46 3.64 28.76
N LYS A 216 4.48 2.89 29.17
CA LYS A 216 5.30 3.19 30.36
C LYS A 216 6.47 4.10 30.04
N LYS A 217 6.81 4.23 28.76
CA LYS A 217 7.96 4.97 28.23
C LYS A 217 7.58 5.82 27.03
N PRO A 218 8.22 6.98 26.84
CA PRO A 218 7.96 7.81 25.66
C PRO A 218 8.46 7.11 24.40
N ILE A 219 7.60 7.13 23.35
CA ILE A 219 7.96 6.70 21.99
C ILE A 219 8.26 7.94 21.15
N ASP A 220 9.52 8.07 20.74
CA ASP A 220 9.96 9.10 19.82
C ASP A 220 9.65 8.70 18.38
N SER A 221 8.91 9.54 17.67
CA SER A 221 8.56 9.31 16.27
C SER A 221 8.94 10.54 15.44
N PRO A 222 10.25 10.84 15.27
CA PRO A 222 10.66 11.94 14.42
C PRO A 222 10.25 11.66 12.98
N VAL A 223 9.70 12.70 12.32
CA VAL A 223 9.34 12.61 10.90
C VAL A 223 10.59 12.79 10.06
N ILE A 224 10.86 11.86 9.14
CA ILE A 224 12.13 11.74 8.42
C ILE A 224 11.91 11.72 6.91
N ASN A 225 12.81 12.43 6.22
CA ASN A 225 12.97 12.42 4.78
C ASN A 225 14.42 12.10 4.42
N PHE A 226 14.71 10.85 4.10
CA PHE A 226 16.05 10.42 3.67
C PHE A 226 16.38 10.84 2.24
N ALA A 227 15.37 11.14 1.40
CA ALA A 227 15.59 11.52 0.00
C ALA A 227 16.23 12.92 -0.14
N GLN A 228 16.10 13.79 0.85
CA GLN A 228 16.57 15.17 0.78
C GLN A 228 17.55 15.51 1.91
N SER A 229 18.86 15.56 1.62
CA SER A 229 19.92 15.75 2.62
C SER A 229 19.73 17.00 3.49
N LYS A 230 19.27 18.13 2.90
CA LYS A 230 19.04 19.39 3.64
C LYS A 230 17.84 19.29 4.60
N ALA A 231 16.83 18.53 4.21
CA ALA A 231 15.67 18.26 5.06
C ALA A 231 16.07 17.35 6.22
N LEU A 232 16.74 16.26 5.92
CA LEU A 232 17.25 15.29 6.88
C LEU A 232 18.13 15.95 7.94
N GLU A 233 19.11 16.80 7.53
CA GLU A 233 19.98 17.50 8.48
C GLU A 233 19.16 18.31 9.49
N LYS A 234 18.17 19.05 9.01
CA LYS A 234 17.33 19.87 9.90
C LYS A 234 16.46 19.01 10.81
N GLN A 235 15.86 17.94 10.28
CA GLN A 235 15.02 17.02 11.05
C GLN A 235 15.82 16.34 12.17
N ILE A 236 17.00 15.83 11.86
CA ILE A 236 17.89 15.17 12.83
C ILE A 236 18.41 16.15 13.87
N VAL A 237 18.84 17.36 13.45
CA VAL A 237 19.27 18.39 14.41
C VAL A 237 18.13 18.81 15.33
N ASP A 238 16.91 18.98 14.81
CA ASP A 238 15.74 19.32 15.64
C ASP A 238 15.36 18.20 16.60
N TYR A 239 15.44 16.94 16.17
CA TYR A 239 15.20 15.77 17.02
C TYR A 239 16.23 15.68 18.15
N LEU A 240 17.53 15.69 17.82
CA LEU A 240 18.59 15.57 18.80
C LEU A 240 18.63 16.79 19.77
N LYS A 241 18.25 17.98 19.29
CA LYS A 241 18.11 19.17 20.15
C LYS A 241 17.03 18.97 21.21
N LYS A 242 15.90 18.32 20.89
CA LYS A 242 14.86 17.99 21.89
C LYS A 242 15.39 17.03 22.97
N LEU A 243 16.41 16.23 22.63
CA LEU A 243 17.11 15.34 23.55
C LEU A 243 18.31 16.02 24.25
N GLY A 244 18.47 17.35 24.11
CA GLY A 244 19.51 18.13 24.76
C GLY A 244 20.89 18.08 24.07
N VAL A 245 20.97 17.63 22.80
CA VAL A 245 22.21 17.63 22.02
C VAL A 245 22.42 18.97 21.35
N ASP A 246 23.60 19.55 21.44
CA ASP A 246 23.94 20.77 20.77
C ASP A 246 24.05 20.58 19.23
N ARG A 247 23.91 21.66 18.48
CA ARG A 247 23.85 21.61 17.01
C ARG A 247 25.15 21.08 16.36
N LYS A 248 26.32 21.36 16.94
CA LYS A 248 27.62 20.92 16.40
C LYS A 248 27.77 19.42 16.55
N THR A 249 27.46 18.90 17.72
CA THR A 249 27.44 17.46 18.00
C THR A 249 26.42 16.74 17.16
N ALA A 250 25.19 17.27 17.01
CA ALA A 250 24.14 16.68 16.16
C ALA A 250 24.57 16.56 14.69
N ARG A 251 25.24 17.58 14.14
CA ARG A 251 25.77 17.51 12.76
C ARG A 251 26.92 16.54 12.61
N LYS A 252 27.77 16.40 13.63
CA LYS A 252 28.83 15.39 13.64
C LYS A 252 28.21 13.99 13.65
N ALA A 253 27.26 13.75 14.54
CA ALA A 253 26.55 12.48 14.66
C ALA A 253 25.83 12.10 13.34
N LEU A 254 25.21 13.05 12.67
CA LEU A 254 24.59 12.82 11.37
C LEU A 254 25.59 12.36 10.29
N ARG A 255 26.80 12.94 10.25
CA ARG A 255 27.81 12.50 9.28
C ARG A 255 28.26 11.06 9.53
N GLU A 256 28.48 10.70 10.79
CA GLU A 256 28.83 9.32 11.15
C GLU A 256 27.70 8.34 10.81
N ALA A 257 26.42 8.73 11.02
CA ALA A 257 25.26 7.94 10.66
C ALA A 257 25.15 7.70 9.16
N LEU A 258 25.33 8.75 8.35
CA LEU A 258 25.33 8.61 6.88
C LEU A 258 26.47 7.74 6.38
N TYR A 259 27.66 7.87 6.98
CA TYR A 259 28.80 7.02 6.66
C TYR A 259 28.52 5.55 7.00
N ALA A 260 27.96 5.27 8.17
CA ALA A 260 27.63 3.90 8.59
C ALA A 260 26.59 3.26 7.65
N GLN A 261 25.57 4.02 7.23
CA GLN A 261 24.55 3.54 6.30
C GLN A 261 25.15 3.25 4.91
N ALA A 262 25.98 4.15 4.41
CA ALA A 262 26.64 3.95 3.11
C ALA A 262 27.58 2.74 3.13
N ALA A 263 28.35 2.56 4.22
CA ALA A 263 29.25 1.42 4.39
C ALA A 263 28.48 0.09 4.42
N TYR A 264 27.35 0.06 5.16
CA TYR A 264 26.46 -1.11 5.20
C TYR A 264 25.94 -1.47 3.80
N SER A 265 25.40 -0.50 3.07
CA SER A 265 24.84 -0.72 1.73
C SER A 265 25.90 -1.23 0.75
N ALA A 266 27.09 -0.67 0.80
CA ALA A 266 28.23 -1.09 -0.05
C ALA A 266 28.69 -2.52 0.28
N GLU A 267 28.76 -2.88 1.56
CA GLU A 267 29.17 -4.21 2.03
C GLU A 267 28.18 -5.30 1.60
N ILE A 268 26.88 -5.07 1.73
CA ILE A 268 25.85 -6.02 1.28
C ILE A 268 25.93 -6.21 -0.24
N LYS A 269 26.07 -5.12 -1.00
CA LYS A 269 26.21 -5.20 -2.46
C LYS A 269 27.45 -6.02 -2.83
N THR A 270 28.59 -5.73 -2.22
CA THR A 270 29.84 -6.48 -2.45
C THR A 270 29.65 -7.96 -2.14
N LYS A 271 29.04 -8.28 -1.01
CA LYS A 271 28.79 -9.67 -0.61
C LYS A 271 27.86 -10.42 -1.58
N ALA A 272 26.84 -9.74 -2.11
CA ALA A 272 25.95 -10.33 -3.12
C ALA A 272 26.73 -10.68 -4.41
N TRP A 273 27.62 -9.79 -4.87
CA TRP A 273 28.50 -10.04 -6.01
C TRP A 273 29.51 -11.16 -5.73
N GLU A 274 30.09 -11.23 -4.54
CA GLU A 274 30.96 -12.36 -4.16
C GLU A 274 30.22 -13.69 -4.23
N ILE A 275 28.96 -13.75 -3.75
CA ILE A 275 28.16 -14.99 -3.80
C ILE A 275 27.87 -15.38 -5.25
N LEU A 276 27.57 -14.42 -6.13
CA LEU A 276 27.27 -14.68 -7.53
C LEU A 276 28.48 -15.21 -8.30
N ASN A 277 29.68 -14.65 -8.06
CA ASN A 277 30.89 -14.88 -8.87
C ASN A 277 31.80 -16.00 -8.34
N GLN A 278 31.43 -16.70 -7.27
CA GLN A 278 32.29 -17.66 -6.57
C GLN A 278 32.73 -18.91 -7.38
N ASN A 279 32.13 -19.18 -8.54
CA ASN A 279 32.48 -20.35 -9.37
C ASN A 279 32.51 -19.98 -10.85
N GLU A 280 33.62 -19.42 -11.32
CA GLU A 280 33.79 -19.06 -12.74
C GLU A 280 33.75 -20.28 -13.69
N GLU A 281 34.21 -21.47 -13.26
CA GLU A 281 34.23 -22.69 -14.10
C GLU A 281 32.85 -23.37 -14.24
N LYS A 282 31.97 -23.25 -13.25
CA LYS A 282 30.59 -23.77 -13.30
C LYS A 282 29.66 -22.85 -12.48
N PRO A 283 28.95 -21.94 -13.13
CA PRO A 283 28.03 -21.07 -12.44
C PRO A 283 26.98 -21.89 -11.68
N SER A 284 26.96 -21.73 -10.36
CA SER A 284 25.98 -22.38 -9.49
C SER A 284 24.60 -21.76 -9.67
N LEU A 285 23.53 -22.57 -9.51
CA LEU A 285 22.18 -22.06 -9.50
C LEU A 285 22.04 -21.03 -8.36
N THR A 286 21.59 -19.84 -8.71
CA THR A 286 21.38 -18.73 -7.79
C THR A 286 19.96 -18.23 -7.87
N ILE A 287 19.30 -18.08 -6.72
CA ILE A 287 18.01 -17.43 -6.61
C ILE A 287 18.22 -16.01 -6.11
N LEU A 288 17.78 -15.02 -6.90
CA LEU A 288 17.55 -13.67 -6.42
C LEU A 288 16.20 -13.67 -5.70
N LEU A 289 16.24 -13.73 -4.38
CA LEU A 289 15.07 -13.72 -3.51
C LEU A 289 14.76 -12.26 -3.14
N ALA A 290 13.89 -11.60 -3.91
CA ALA A 290 13.59 -10.20 -3.72
C ALA A 290 12.47 -9.99 -2.71
N GLY A 291 12.59 -8.97 -1.89
CA GLY A 291 11.58 -8.60 -0.91
C GLY A 291 11.80 -7.21 -0.35
N ARG A 292 11.16 -6.93 0.75
CA ARG A 292 11.34 -5.69 1.50
C ARG A 292 12.39 -5.88 2.59
N PRO A 293 13.01 -4.82 3.13
CA PRO A 293 14.07 -4.95 4.13
C PRO A 293 13.70 -5.86 5.30
N TYR A 294 12.49 -5.78 5.81
CA TYR A 294 12.00 -6.60 6.93
C TYR A 294 11.83 -8.10 6.60
N HIS A 295 11.89 -8.51 5.32
CA HIS A 295 12.03 -9.93 4.96
C HIS A 295 13.43 -10.50 5.29
N THR A 296 14.34 -9.67 5.82
CA THR A 296 15.60 -10.14 6.42
C THR A 296 15.36 -10.86 7.75
N ASP A 297 14.24 -10.59 8.44
CA ASP A 297 13.84 -11.29 9.66
C ASP A 297 13.58 -12.78 9.38
N PRO A 298 14.27 -13.71 10.10
CA PRO A 298 14.08 -15.14 9.88
C PRO A 298 12.65 -15.63 10.18
N LEU A 299 11.94 -15.00 11.11
CA LEU A 299 10.55 -15.35 11.41
C LEU A 299 9.62 -14.88 10.29
N VAL A 300 9.77 -13.63 9.83
CA VAL A 300 8.95 -13.06 8.74
C VAL A 300 9.06 -13.91 7.48
N GLN A 301 10.26 -14.32 7.09
CA GLN A 301 10.46 -15.16 5.91
C GLN A 301 10.27 -16.66 6.15
N HIS A 302 9.88 -17.09 7.36
CA HIS A 302 9.79 -18.52 7.75
C HIS A 302 11.06 -19.32 7.40
N LYS A 303 12.24 -18.72 7.53
CA LYS A 303 13.55 -19.31 7.18
C LYS A 303 13.64 -19.77 5.73
N LEU A 304 12.92 -19.12 4.83
CA LEU A 304 12.87 -19.47 3.41
C LEU A 304 14.25 -19.43 2.74
N SER A 305 15.04 -18.38 3.00
CA SER A 305 16.40 -18.24 2.44
C SER A 305 17.32 -19.36 2.93
N GLU A 306 17.24 -19.72 4.21
CA GLU A 306 17.97 -20.86 4.78
C GLU A 306 17.55 -22.19 4.12
N MET A 307 16.25 -22.37 3.87
CA MET A 307 15.73 -23.55 3.21
C MET A 307 16.25 -23.68 1.76
N ILE A 308 16.29 -22.61 0.99
CA ILE A 308 16.84 -22.59 -0.37
C ILE A 308 18.33 -22.94 -0.33
N ALA A 309 19.10 -22.33 0.58
CA ALA A 309 20.52 -22.59 0.73
C ALA A 309 20.79 -24.05 1.11
N ASN A 310 20.00 -24.66 2.00
CA ASN A 310 20.09 -26.06 2.38
C ASN A 310 19.81 -27.04 1.23
N LEU A 311 19.20 -26.58 0.13
CA LEU A 311 19.01 -27.34 -1.12
C LEU A 311 20.18 -27.19 -2.10
N GLY A 312 21.30 -26.56 -1.66
CA GLY A 312 22.52 -26.36 -2.47
C GLY A 312 22.40 -25.23 -3.48
N VAL A 313 21.52 -24.25 -3.26
CA VAL A 313 21.27 -23.10 -4.15
C VAL A 313 21.71 -21.82 -3.47
N ASN A 314 22.46 -20.97 -4.20
CA ASN A 314 22.84 -19.67 -3.66
C ASN A 314 21.64 -18.74 -3.59
N VAL A 315 21.60 -17.89 -2.57
CA VAL A 315 20.57 -16.88 -2.35
C VAL A 315 21.22 -15.51 -2.28
N ILE A 316 20.78 -14.61 -3.16
CA ILE A 316 21.11 -13.19 -3.13
C ILE A 316 19.84 -12.36 -2.98
N SER A 317 19.97 -11.10 -2.56
CA SER A 317 18.84 -10.16 -2.38
C SER A 317 18.79 -9.13 -3.50
N GLU A 318 17.71 -8.33 -3.51
CA GLU A 318 17.51 -7.19 -4.42
C GLU A 318 18.63 -6.13 -4.31
N ASP A 319 19.41 -6.14 -3.23
CA ASP A 319 20.50 -5.18 -2.99
C ASP A 319 21.59 -5.25 -4.09
N ILE A 320 21.72 -6.38 -4.78
CA ILE A 320 22.69 -6.54 -5.90
C ILE A 320 22.44 -5.55 -7.02
N ALA A 321 21.17 -5.18 -7.26
CA ALA A 321 20.77 -4.27 -8.33
C ALA A 321 20.73 -2.79 -7.88
N ARG A 322 21.07 -2.48 -6.61
CA ARG A 322 21.20 -1.09 -6.14
C ARG A 322 22.42 -0.43 -6.77
N GLY A 323 22.25 0.71 -7.40
CA GLY A 323 23.33 1.48 -7.99
C GLY A 323 23.05 2.95 -7.94
N SER A 324 24.08 3.78 -7.67
CA SER A 324 24.01 5.21 -7.95
C SER A 324 24.39 5.43 -9.41
N SER A 325 23.70 6.34 -10.06
CA SER A 325 23.93 6.76 -11.45
C SER A 325 25.31 7.43 -11.69
N ASP A 326 26.11 7.63 -10.65
CA ASP A 326 27.33 8.41 -10.69
C ASP A 326 28.61 7.58 -10.87
N ASN A 327 28.54 6.27 -10.71
CA ASN A 327 29.66 5.38 -10.98
C ASN A 327 29.35 4.55 -12.23
N ASN A 328 30.35 4.37 -13.06
CA ASN A 328 30.44 3.51 -14.24
C ASN A 328 30.00 2.04 -14.02
N ASP A 329 29.05 1.81 -13.13
CA ASP A 329 28.42 0.51 -12.89
C ASP A 329 27.65 0.13 -14.16
N ALA A 330 28.07 -0.92 -14.81
CA ALA A 330 27.64 -1.45 -16.09
C ALA A 330 26.14 -1.82 -16.20
N TYR A 331 25.33 -1.42 -15.20
CA TYR A 331 23.91 -1.76 -15.17
C TYR A 331 23.03 -0.52 -15.11
N ASN A 332 22.64 -0.04 -16.31
CA ASN A 332 21.78 1.14 -16.49
C ASN A 332 20.37 0.77 -17.00
N SER A 333 20.05 -0.54 -17.11
CA SER A 333 18.76 -0.95 -17.61
C SER A 333 17.66 -0.61 -16.60
N GLN A 334 16.65 0.09 -17.07
CA GLN A 334 15.52 0.52 -16.27
C GLN A 334 14.29 -0.33 -16.64
N PRO A 335 13.51 -0.80 -15.65
CA PRO A 335 12.30 -1.52 -15.96
C PRO A 335 11.30 -0.59 -16.67
N GLU A 336 10.85 -0.99 -17.85
CA GLU A 336 9.68 -0.41 -18.49
C GLU A 336 8.43 -0.89 -17.77
N THR A 337 7.62 0.04 -17.25
CA THR A 337 6.44 -0.24 -16.43
C THR A 337 5.32 0.78 -16.71
N TYR A 338 4.09 0.39 -16.55
CA TYR A 338 2.94 1.31 -16.58
C TYR A 338 2.77 2.09 -15.28
N LEU A 339 3.41 1.63 -14.20
CA LEU A 339 3.26 2.21 -12.87
C LEU A 339 4.14 3.44 -12.70
N VAL A 340 3.64 4.36 -11.89
CA VAL A 340 4.42 5.50 -11.41
C VAL A 340 5.45 5.01 -10.40
N LYS A 341 6.73 5.26 -10.67
CA LYS A 341 7.87 4.85 -9.84
C LYS A 341 8.00 5.76 -8.61
N GLN A 342 7.06 5.66 -7.66
CA GLN A 342 7.01 6.55 -6.49
C GLN A 342 7.40 5.90 -5.16
N TRP A 343 7.58 4.56 -5.11
CA TRP A 343 7.79 3.79 -3.89
C TRP A 343 9.19 3.21 -3.85
N ALA A 344 9.95 3.50 -2.80
CA ALA A 344 11.35 3.12 -2.70
C ALA A 344 11.58 1.61 -2.94
N TYR A 345 10.92 0.77 -2.15
CA TYR A 345 11.16 -0.67 -2.21
C TYR A 345 10.52 -1.35 -3.41
N MET A 346 9.38 -0.87 -3.91
CA MET A 346 8.80 -1.34 -5.17
C MET A 346 9.76 -1.09 -6.34
N ASN A 347 10.34 0.12 -6.40
CA ASN A 347 11.29 0.48 -7.44
C ASN A 347 12.53 -0.44 -7.38
N ARG A 348 13.05 -0.74 -6.18
CA ARG A 348 14.18 -1.68 -5.99
C ARG A 348 13.84 -3.08 -6.48
N ILE A 349 12.65 -3.62 -6.10
CA ILE A 349 12.21 -4.97 -6.49
C ILE A 349 12.04 -5.06 -8.01
N MET A 350 11.42 -4.06 -8.66
CA MET A 350 11.27 -4.02 -10.11
C MET A 350 12.63 -3.92 -10.83
N LYS A 351 13.55 -3.09 -10.31
CA LYS A 351 14.92 -2.99 -10.85
C LYS A 351 15.69 -4.30 -10.70
N ALA A 352 15.53 -4.99 -9.58
CA ALA A 352 16.12 -6.30 -9.35
C ALA A 352 15.53 -7.38 -10.27
N ALA A 353 14.21 -7.31 -10.56
CA ALA A 353 13.58 -8.20 -11.52
C ALA A 353 14.13 -8.00 -12.94
N GLN A 354 14.25 -6.75 -13.39
CA GLN A 354 14.87 -6.40 -14.68
C GLN A 354 16.31 -6.90 -14.74
N TRP A 355 17.09 -6.62 -13.69
CA TRP A 355 18.47 -7.11 -13.60
C TRP A 355 18.55 -8.64 -13.72
N ALA A 356 17.72 -9.37 -12.96
CA ALA A 356 17.71 -10.83 -13.00
C ALA A 356 17.23 -11.39 -14.35
N ALA A 357 16.31 -10.70 -15.01
CA ALA A 357 15.82 -11.05 -16.34
C ALA A 357 16.94 -11.00 -17.41
N GLU A 358 17.89 -10.09 -17.27
CA GLU A 358 19.03 -9.88 -18.17
C GLU A 358 20.23 -10.79 -17.85
N GLN A 359 20.22 -11.49 -16.71
CA GLN A 359 21.30 -12.43 -16.36
C GLN A 359 21.16 -13.77 -17.13
N GLY A 360 22.21 -14.60 -17.05
CA GLY A 360 22.21 -15.98 -17.62
C GLY A 360 21.18 -16.89 -16.93
N ASP A 361 21.05 -18.11 -17.46
CA ASP A 361 20.08 -19.11 -17.00
C ASP A 361 20.37 -19.72 -15.63
N ASN A 362 21.45 -19.29 -14.99
CA ASN A 362 21.79 -19.68 -13.64
C ASN A 362 21.19 -18.75 -12.57
N VAL A 363 20.64 -17.59 -12.96
CA VAL A 363 20.01 -16.62 -12.05
C VAL A 363 18.50 -16.61 -12.25
N HIS A 364 17.74 -16.86 -11.18
CA HIS A 364 16.29 -16.89 -11.20
C HIS A 364 15.70 -15.93 -10.18
N PHE A 365 14.68 -15.20 -10.61
CA PHE A 365 13.99 -14.22 -9.76
C PHE A 365 12.82 -14.86 -9.00
N VAL A 366 12.79 -14.66 -7.70
CA VAL A 366 11.70 -15.07 -6.81
C VAL A 366 11.32 -13.89 -5.95
N GLN A 367 10.05 -13.51 -5.95
CA GLN A 367 9.54 -12.42 -5.10
C GLN A 367 8.90 -12.97 -3.83
N MET A 368 9.29 -12.44 -2.68
CA MET A 368 8.55 -12.55 -1.42
C MET A 368 7.56 -11.40 -1.29
N THR A 369 6.37 -11.69 -0.82
CA THR A 369 5.35 -10.68 -0.48
C THR A 369 4.51 -11.16 0.69
N SER A 370 3.96 -10.24 1.46
CA SER A 370 2.98 -10.55 2.50
C SER A 370 1.57 -10.51 1.93
N PHE A 371 0.67 -11.34 2.47
CA PHE A 371 -0.76 -11.27 2.14
C PHE A 371 -1.29 -9.85 2.48
N GLY A 372 -2.10 -9.29 1.62
CA GLY A 372 -2.63 -7.94 1.78
C GLY A 372 -1.60 -6.81 1.60
N CYS A 373 -0.37 -7.11 1.14
CA CYS A 373 0.61 -6.08 0.86
C CYS A 373 0.18 -5.23 -0.34
N GLY A 374 -0.39 -4.07 -0.04
CA GLY A 374 -0.95 -3.19 -1.05
C GLY A 374 0.03 -2.73 -2.12
N PRO A 375 1.20 -2.20 -1.77
CA PRO A 375 2.15 -1.79 -2.79
C PRO A 375 2.66 -2.94 -3.65
N ASP A 376 2.91 -4.13 -3.09
CA ASP A 376 3.41 -5.28 -3.86
C ASP A 376 2.35 -5.83 -4.82
N SER A 377 1.05 -5.71 -4.50
CA SER A 377 -0.02 -6.17 -5.38
C SER A 377 0.00 -5.50 -6.77
N PHE A 378 0.50 -4.27 -6.85
CA PHE A 378 0.62 -3.55 -8.12
C PHE A 378 1.82 -4.02 -8.95
N ILE A 379 2.96 -4.32 -8.32
CA ILE A 379 4.17 -4.69 -9.06
C ILE A 379 4.18 -6.15 -9.54
N GLN A 380 3.36 -7.03 -8.99
CA GLN A 380 3.35 -8.46 -9.35
C GLN A 380 3.14 -8.68 -10.85
N ASP A 381 2.22 -7.94 -11.43
CA ASP A 381 1.89 -8.05 -12.85
C ASP A 381 2.95 -7.39 -13.74
N GLU A 382 3.55 -6.28 -13.29
CA GLU A 382 4.66 -5.64 -13.99
C GLU A 382 5.90 -6.54 -14.03
N ILE A 383 6.23 -7.16 -12.89
CA ILE A 383 7.34 -8.11 -12.80
C ILE A 383 7.08 -9.33 -13.69
N ARG A 384 5.85 -9.85 -13.71
CA ARG A 384 5.49 -10.96 -14.61
C ARG A 384 5.73 -10.60 -16.07
N ASP A 385 5.39 -9.38 -16.47
CA ASP A 385 5.60 -8.91 -17.83
C ASP A 385 7.08 -8.69 -18.13
N ILE A 386 7.87 -8.14 -17.19
CA ILE A 386 9.33 -8.03 -17.32
C ILE A 386 9.93 -9.42 -17.56
N MET A 387 9.64 -10.39 -16.71
CA MET A 387 10.18 -11.73 -16.81
C MET A 387 9.74 -12.42 -18.11
N LYS A 388 8.47 -12.26 -18.52
CA LYS A 388 7.93 -12.83 -19.76
C LYS A 388 8.61 -12.28 -21.01
N ARG A 389 8.91 -10.97 -21.07
CA ARG A 389 9.65 -10.37 -22.20
C ARG A 389 11.04 -10.97 -22.38
N HIS A 390 11.65 -11.46 -21.31
CA HIS A 390 12.95 -12.11 -21.31
C HIS A 390 12.88 -13.65 -21.31
N ASN A 391 11.70 -14.24 -21.54
CA ASN A 391 11.45 -15.68 -21.52
C ASN A 391 11.91 -16.36 -20.21
N LYS A 392 11.82 -15.67 -19.08
CA LYS A 392 12.17 -16.19 -17.74
C LYS A 392 10.95 -16.48 -16.88
N PRO A 393 11.00 -17.54 -16.05
CA PRO A 393 9.91 -17.82 -15.13
C PRO A 393 9.82 -16.77 -14.01
N PHE A 394 8.61 -16.45 -13.58
CA PHE A 394 8.32 -15.64 -12.41
C PHE A 394 7.71 -16.48 -11.30
N THR A 395 8.31 -16.45 -10.12
CA THR A 395 7.78 -17.13 -8.93
C THR A 395 7.47 -16.13 -7.83
N LEU A 396 6.22 -16.12 -7.39
CA LEU A 396 5.74 -15.33 -6.27
C LEU A 396 5.50 -16.22 -5.06
N LEU A 397 6.11 -15.91 -3.93
CA LEU A 397 5.93 -16.59 -2.65
C LEU A 397 5.24 -15.64 -1.67
N LYS A 398 4.00 -15.99 -1.29
CA LYS A 398 3.24 -15.27 -0.27
C LYS A 398 3.59 -15.83 1.09
N ILE A 399 4.00 -14.94 1.99
CA ILE A 399 4.48 -15.25 3.34
C ILE A 399 3.63 -14.47 4.33
N ASP A 400 3.05 -15.17 5.30
CA ASP A 400 2.17 -14.58 6.29
C ASP A 400 2.29 -15.33 7.63
N ASP A 401 1.71 -14.75 8.71
CA ASP A 401 1.71 -15.35 10.06
C ASP A 401 1.07 -16.75 10.10
N VAL A 402 0.03 -16.99 9.31
CA VAL A 402 -0.65 -18.30 9.16
C VAL A 402 -0.18 -19.13 7.97
N SER A 403 0.97 -18.80 7.38
CA SER A 403 1.46 -19.52 6.21
C SER A 403 1.76 -21.00 6.50
N ASN A 404 1.28 -21.89 5.63
CA ASN A 404 1.62 -23.30 5.68
C ASN A 404 3.05 -23.51 5.16
N ILE A 405 4.01 -23.61 6.07
CA ILE A 405 5.44 -23.81 5.77
C ILE A 405 5.67 -25.05 4.88
N GLY A 406 4.84 -26.10 5.02
CA GLY A 406 4.93 -27.30 4.19
C GLY A 406 4.61 -27.01 2.72
N SER A 407 3.56 -26.24 2.44
CA SER A 407 3.20 -25.81 1.09
C SER A 407 4.30 -24.92 0.48
N LEU A 408 4.85 -23.99 1.26
CA LEU A 408 5.94 -23.13 0.83
C LEU A 408 7.19 -23.95 0.42
N LYS A 409 7.54 -24.95 1.22
CA LYS A 409 8.63 -25.89 0.93
C LYS A 409 8.42 -26.69 -0.34
N LEU A 410 7.22 -27.23 -0.55
CA LEU A 410 6.91 -27.97 -1.76
C LEU A 410 7.07 -27.09 -3.01
N ARG A 411 6.57 -25.86 -2.96
CA ARG A 411 6.70 -24.90 -4.07
C ARG A 411 8.17 -24.57 -4.37
N VAL A 412 8.99 -24.32 -3.35
CA VAL A 412 10.41 -24.05 -3.51
C VAL A 412 11.17 -25.26 -4.06
N ARG A 413 10.88 -26.46 -3.56
CA ARG A 413 11.50 -27.68 -4.10
C ARG A 413 11.11 -27.92 -5.55
N SER A 414 9.82 -27.85 -5.87
CA SER A 414 9.35 -28.00 -7.24
C SER A 414 10.04 -27.00 -8.18
N LEU A 415 10.18 -25.75 -7.74
CA LEU A 415 10.90 -24.73 -8.49
C LEU A 415 12.36 -25.16 -8.73
N ILE A 416 13.10 -25.50 -7.67
CA ILE A 416 14.52 -25.86 -7.77
C ILE A 416 14.72 -27.10 -8.64
N GLU A 417 13.86 -28.13 -8.50
CA GLU A 417 13.94 -29.34 -9.32
C GLU A 417 13.60 -29.04 -10.80
N SER A 418 12.60 -28.20 -11.08
CA SER A 418 12.30 -27.78 -12.46
C SER A 418 13.48 -27.04 -13.10
N LEU A 419 14.13 -26.13 -12.34
CA LEU A 419 15.30 -25.41 -12.81
C LEU A 419 16.53 -26.30 -13.04
N LYS A 420 16.68 -27.36 -12.26
CA LYS A 420 17.73 -28.38 -12.46
C LYS A 420 17.39 -29.31 -13.62
N GLY A 421 16.12 -29.68 -13.80
CA GLY A 421 15.63 -30.56 -14.85
C GLY A 421 15.79 -30.00 -16.26
N VAL A 422 15.45 -28.73 -16.45
CA VAL A 422 15.63 -28.03 -17.75
C VAL A 422 17.09 -28.09 -18.21
N LYS A 423 18.08 -27.94 -17.31
CA LYS A 423 19.50 -28.08 -17.64
C LYS A 423 19.88 -29.49 -18.07
N SER A 424 19.19 -30.52 -17.64
CA SER A 424 19.45 -31.92 -18.04
C SER A 424 18.86 -32.24 -19.40
N GLU A 425 17.71 -31.71 -19.76
CA GLU A 425 17.10 -31.87 -21.08
C GLU A 425 17.80 -31.07 -22.16
N GLU A 426 18.16 -29.83 -21.90
CA GLU A 426 18.98 -29.02 -22.83
C GLU A 426 20.34 -29.66 -23.11
N ARG A 427 20.98 -30.33 -22.13
CA ARG A 427 22.19 -31.13 -22.36
C ARG A 427 21.94 -32.35 -23.24
N ARG A 428 20.77 -33.01 -23.11
CA ARG A 428 20.38 -34.12 -23.96
C ARG A 428 20.11 -33.67 -25.40
N VAL A 429 19.41 -32.55 -25.57
CA VAL A 429 19.10 -31.99 -26.90
C VAL A 429 20.34 -31.41 -27.58
N LYS A 430 21.26 -30.73 -26.86
CA LYS A 430 22.52 -30.24 -27.43
C LYS A 430 23.46 -31.35 -27.86
N ASN A 431 23.35 -32.56 -27.32
CA ASN A 431 24.12 -33.70 -27.75
C ASN A 431 23.48 -34.46 -28.95
N SER A 432 22.28 -34.12 -29.38
CA SER A 432 21.55 -34.80 -30.43
C SER A 432 21.35 -34.03 -31.74
N THR A 433 21.59 -32.71 -31.77
CA THR A 433 21.44 -31.92 -33.01
C THR A 433 22.35 -30.70 -32.96
N ALA A 434 23.58 -30.85 -33.47
CA ALA A 434 24.45 -29.74 -33.86
C ALA A 434 24.14 -29.33 -35.31
N GLU A 435 22.93 -28.95 -35.62
CA GLU A 435 22.59 -28.23 -36.85
C GLU A 435 21.28 -27.52 -36.67
N GLU A 436 21.28 -26.19 -36.93
CA GLU A 436 20.13 -25.30 -37.08
C GLU A 436 19.27 -24.98 -35.86
N ILE A 437 19.80 -24.22 -34.91
CA ILE A 437 18.97 -23.17 -34.23
C ILE A 437 19.52 -21.82 -34.66
N GLN A 438 18.93 -21.26 -35.70
CA GLN A 438 19.05 -19.83 -35.98
C GLN A 438 18.68 -19.06 -34.70
N HIS A 439 19.64 -18.25 -34.23
CA HIS A 439 19.37 -17.21 -33.26
C HIS A 439 18.17 -16.37 -33.75
N SER A 440 16.97 -16.67 -33.26
CA SER A 440 15.89 -15.70 -33.33
C SER A 440 16.39 -14.52 -32.50
N THR A 441 16.72 -13.44 -33.15
CA THR A 441 16.94 -12.12 -32.57
C THR A 441 15.81 -11.91 -31.58
N LEU A 442 16.16 -11.84 -30.28
CA LEU A 442 15.29 -11.44 -29.20
C LEU A 442 14.75 -10.07 -29.58
N ASN A 443 13.55 -10.06 -30.16
CA ASN A 443 12.78 -8.84 -30.29
C ASN A 443 12.40 -8.44 -28.86
N THR A 444 13.22 -7.61 -28.23
CA THR A 444 12.86 -6.86 -27.05
C THR A 444 11.67 -6.00 -27.44
N GLN A 445 10.47 -6.56 -27.29
CA GLN A 445 9.23 -5.80 -27.51
C GLN A 445 9.17 -4.73 -26.43
N HIS A 446 9.41 -3.49 -26.82
CA HIS A 446 9.15 -2.34 -25.96
C HIS A 446 7.70 -2.39 -25.47
N LEU A 447 7.49 -1.89 -24.26
CA LEU A 447 6.17 -1.79 -23.66
C LEU A 447 5.29 -0.88 -24.53
N GLN A 448 4.17 -1.39 -25.04
CA GLN A 448 3.21 -0.55 -25.75
C GLN A 448 2.69 0.54 -24.81
N GLN A 449 2.55 1.76 -25.30
CA GLN A 449 2.02 2.88 -24.53
C GLN A 449 0.65 3.27 -25.06
N THR A 450 -0.23 3.77 -24.18
CA THR A 450 -1.45 4.43 -24.61
C THR A 450 -1.14 5.82 -25.16
N LYS A 451 -1.97 6.28 -26.09
CA LYS A 451 -1.88 7.66 -26.58
C LYS A 451 -2.00 8.66 -25.41
N VAL A 452 -1.13 9.67 -25.37
CA VAL A 452 -1.18 10.77 -24.41
C VAL A 452 -2.22 11.81 -24.89
N PHE A 453 -2.97 12.41 -23.95
CA PHE A 453 -3.96 13.44 -24.25
C PHE A 453 -3.27 14.79 -24.51
N THR A 454 -3.39 15.32 -25.73
CA THR A 454 -2.75 16.55 -26.17
C THR A 454 -3.77 17.63 -26.53
N LYS A 455 -3.30 18.85 -26.88
CA LYS A 455 -4.15 19.94 -27.40
C LYS A 455 -5.02 19.55 -28.61
N GLN A 456 -4.54 18.59 -29.41
CA GLN A 456 -5.30 18.07 -30.54
C GLN A 456 -6.50 17.21 -30.14
N ASP A 457 -6.50 16.68 -28.91
CA ASP A 457 -7.52 15.77 -28.40
C ASP A 457 -8.63 16.51 -27.60
N VAL A 458 -8.55 17.83 -27.43
CA VAL A 458 -9.50 18.65 -26.63
C VAL A 458 -10.95 18.52 -27.13
N HIS A 459 -11.15 18.25 -28.42
CA HIS A 459 -12.48 18.05 -29.04
C HIS A 459 -13.10 16.69 -28.70
N ARG A 460 -12.31 15.74 -28.13
CA ARG A 460 -12.80 14.39 -27.84
C ARG A 460 -13.75 14.40 -26.65
N LYS A 461 -14.68 13.47 -26.66
CA LYS A 461 -15.50 13.17 -25.49
C LYS A 461 -14.65 12.44 -24.44
N ILE A 462 -14.55 13.01 -23.26
CA ILE A 462 -13.76 12.46 -22.15
C ILE A 462 -14.68 11.64 -21.24
N LEU A 463 -14.41 10.35 -21.09
CA LEU A 463 -15.11 9.46 -20.18
C LEU A 463 -14.45 9.50 -18.80
N ALA A 464 -15.21 9.90 -17.79
CA ALA A 464 -14.76 9.94 -16.38
C ALA A 464 -15.42 8.82 -15.56
N PRO A 465 -14.72 8.16 -14.64
CA PRO A 465 -15.34 7.22 -13.71
C PRO A 465 -16.45 7.87 -12.89
N PHE A 466 -17.44 7.07 -12.48
CA PHE A 466 -18.45 7.49 -11.51
C PHE A 466 -17.79 7.91 -10.20
N MET A 467 -18.29 8.97 -9.57
CA MET A 467 -17.74 9.45 -8.31
C MET A 467 -18.78 9.42 -7.18
N THR A 468 -19.85 10.20 -7.32
CA THR A 468 -20.96 10.24 -6.35
C THR A 468 -22.29 10.45 -7.07
N GLU A 469 -23.41 10.05 -6.46
CA GLU A 469 -24.74 10.29 -7.07
C GLU A 469 -25.06 11.78 -7.26
N TYR A 470 -24.55 12.67 -6.40
CA TYR A 470 -24.88 14.08 -6.40
C TYR A 470 -23.86 14.99 -7.11
N LEU A 471 -22.57 14.56 -7.20
CA LEU A 471 -21.55 15.33 -7.92
C LEU A 471 -21.39 14.89 -9.36
N THR A 472 -21.65 13.63 -9.67
CA THR A 472 -21.62 13.12 -11.05
C THR A 472 -22.37 14.02 -12.03
N PRO A 473 -23.60 14.50 -11.74
CA PRO A 473 -24.29 15.45 -12.62
C PRO A 473 -23.68 16.86 -12.67
N ILE A 474 -22.88 17.25 -11.70
CA ILE A 474 -22.28 18.59 -11.57
C ILE A 474 -21.00 18.71 -12.40
N ILE A 475 -20.24 17.62 -12.54
CA ILE A 475 -18.94 17.61 -13.24
C ILE A 475 -19.04 18.01 -14.72
N PRO A 476 -19.96 17.44 -15.54
CA PRO A 476 -20.03 17.77 -16.95
C PRO A 476 -20.29 19.26 -17.24
N PRO A 477 -21.27 19.95 -16.62
CA PRO A 477 -21.49 21.37 -16.89
C PRO A 477 -20.32 22.26 -16.48
N ILE A 478 -19.59 21.92 -15.40
CA ILE A 478 -18.38 22.65 -15.00
C ILE A 478 -17.28 22.49 -16.04
N LEU A 479 -17.03 21.27 -16.50
CA LEU A 479 -15.98 21.02 -17.48
C LEU A 479 -16.34 21.55 -18.87
N LYS A 480 -17.63 21.56 -19.22
CA LYS A 480 -18.14 22.24 -20.44
C LYS A 480 -17.89 23.75 -20.37
N LEU A 481 -18.11 24.40 -19.23
CA LEU A 481 -17.80 25.81 -19.01
C LEU A 481 -16.31 26.12 -19.25
N ILE A 482 -15.43 25.17 -18.93
CA ILE A 482 -13.98 25.26 -19.10
C ILE A 482 -13.57 24.96 -20.55
N GLY A 483 -14.39 24.24 -21.31
CA GLY A 483 -14.16 23.94 -22.73
C GLY A 483 -13.93 22.46 -23.05
N TYR A 484 -14.31 21.56 -22.12
CA TYR A 484 -14.18 20.10 -22.30
C TYR A 484 -15.55 19.41 -22.35
N ASP A 485 -15.73 18.45 -23.26
CA ASP A 485 -16.90 17.57 -23.31
C ASP A 485 -16.63 16.32 -22.46
N VAL A 486 -17.19 16.28 -21.26
CA VAL A 486 -17.02 15.16 -20.31
C VAL A 486 -18.33 14.45 -20.08
N GLU A 487 -18.32 13.12 -20.15
CA GLU A 487 -19.40 12.24 -19.74
C GLU A 487 -18.92 11.40 -18.57
N VAL A 488 -19.62 11.48 -17.44
CA VAL A 488 -19.35 10.59 -16.29
C VAL A 488 -20.05 9.26 -16.55
N LEU A 489 -19.29 8.16 -16.43
CA LEU A 489 -19.80 6.80 -16.60
C LEU A 489 -20.91 6.50 -15.57
N PRO A 490 -21.83 5.59 -15.89
CA PRO A 490 -22.79 5.09 -14.92
C PRO A 490 -22.10 4.50 -13.68
N MET A 491 -22.83 4.42 -12.57
CA MET A 491 -22.39 3.71 -11.37
C MET A 491 -21.96 2.28 -11.71
N SER A 492 -20.95 1.79 -11.01
CA SER A 492 -20.44 0.41 -11.14
C SER A 492 -21.55 -0.64 -10.93
N ASP A 493 -21.37 -1.81 -11.50
CA ASP A 493 -22.26 -2.96 -11.37
C ASP A 493 -21.44 -4.27 -11.32
N GLU A 494 -22.10 -5.43 -11.25
CA GLU A 494 -21.45 -6.73 -11.23
C GLU A 494 -20.54 -6.96 -12.43
N ALA A 495 -20.97 -6.53 -13.64
CA ALA A 495 -20.13 -6.64 -14.84
C ALA A 495 -18.85 -5.80 -14.73
N SER A 496 -18.91 -4.67 -14.02
CA SER A 496 -17.71 -3.85 -13.73
C SER A 496 -16.72 -4.62 -12.85
N ALA A 497 -17.20 -5.29 -11.80
CA ALA A 497 -16.37 -6.12 -10.94
C ALA A 497 -15.74 -7.31 -11.70
N GLU A 498 -16.55 -8.05 -12.47
CA GLU A 498 -16.08 -9.20 -13.25
C GLU A 498 -15.03 -8.82 -14.31
N ILE A 499 -15.27 -7.73 -15.06
CA ILE A 499 -14.34 -7.25 -16.07
C ILE A 499 -13.07 -6.74 -15.40
N GLY A 500 -13.20 -6.00 -14.32
CA GLY A 500 -12.05 -5.45 -13.59
C GLY A 500 -11.11 -6.52 -13.04
N LEU A 501 -11.63 -7.61 -12.48
CA LEU A 501 -10.84 -8.73 -11.96
C LEU A 501 -9.99 -9.45 -13.02
N ARG A 502 -10.30 -9.26 -14.30
CA ARG A 502 -9.47 -9.82 -15.40
C ARG A 502 -8.17 -9.04 -15.61
N PHE A 503 -8.12 -7.78 -15.19
CA PHE A 503 -7.00 -6.85 -15.43
C PHE A 503 -6.37 -6.30 -14.15
N ALA A 504 -7.08 -6.35 -13.03
CA ALA A 504 -6.58 -6.02 -11.70
C ALA A 504 -6.65 -7.28 -10.84
N ASN A 505 -5.51 -7.72 -10.29
CA ASN A 505 -5.51 -8.89 -9.42
C ASN A 505 -6.30 -8.61 -8.13
N ASN A 506 -6.80 -9.65 -7.47
CA ASN A 506 -7.69 -9.54 -6.31
C ASN A 506 -7.02 -8.95 -5.03
N GLU A 507 -5.73 -8.67 -5.04
CA GLU A 507 -5.01 -8.03 -3.92
C GLU A 507 -4.89 -6.51 -4.09
N VAL A 508 -5.22 -6.01 -5.28
CA VAL A 508 -5.36 -4.57 -5.51
C VAL A 508 -6.59 -4.07 -4.75
N CYS A 509 -6.59 -2.82 -4.32
CA CYS A 509 -7.75 -2.28 -3.61
C CYS A 509 -9.02 -2.34 -4.48
N TYR A 510 -10.13 -2.71 -3.85
CA TYR A 510 -11.42 -2.93 -4.51
C TYR A 510 -11.87 -1.79 -5.45
N PRO A 511 -11.72 -0.50 -5.11
CA PRO A 511 -12.02 0.60 -6.02
C PRO A 511 -11.30 0.51 -7.37
N ALA A 512 -10.04 0.09 -7.38
CA ALA A 512 -9.28 -0.06 -8.62
C ALA A 512 -9.91 -1.08 -9.57
N THR A 513 -10.37 -2.20 -9.02
CA THR A 513 -11.07 -3.26 -9.78
C THR A 513 -12.32 -2.69 -10.46
N LEU A 514 -13.16 -1.97 -9.70
CA LEU A 514 -14.41 -1.38 -10.22
C LEU A 514 -14.14 -0.35 -11.31
N ILE A 515 -13.21 0.58 -11.07
CA ILE A 515 -12.88 1.65 -12.01
C ILE A 515 -12.32 1.10 -13.33
N VAL A 516 -11.39 0.15 -13.26
CA VAL A 516 -10.84 -0.51 -14.46
C VAL A 516 -11.96 -1.22 -15.23
N GLY A 517 -12.84 -1.91 -14.52
CA GLY A 517 -14.00 -2.58 -15.12
C GLY A 517 -14.96 -1.61 -15.80
N ASP A 518 -15.32 -0.50 -15.16
CA ASP A 518 -16.20 0.53 -15.70
C ASP A 518 -15.66 1.11 -17.01
N ILE A 519 -14.38 1.45 -17.05
CA ILE A 519 -13.74 2.01 -18.23
C ILE A 519 -13.71 0.98 -19.37
N ILE A 520 -13.26 -0.24 -19.11
CA ILE A 520 -13.19 -1.27 -20.17
C ILE A 520 -14.58 -1.67 -20.65
N LYS A 521 -15.56 -1.76 -19.75
CA LYS A 521 -16.97 -1.98 -20.10
C LYS A 521 -17.49 -0.90 -21.03
N ALA A 522 -17.24 0.37 -20.70
CA ALA A 522 -17.65 1.51 -21.51
C ALA A 522 -17.00 1.47 -22.89
N LEU A 523 -15.69 1.28 -22.99
CA LEU A 523 -14.99 1.21 -24.28
C LEU A 523 -15.43 0.02 -25.16
N LYS A 524 -15.84 -1.09 -24.57
CA LYS A 524 -16.38 -2.27 -25.28
C LYS A 524 -17.84 -2.15 -25.66
N SER A 525 -18.59 -1.20 -25.11
CA SER A 525 -20.04 -1.13 -25.25
C SER A 525 -20.54 -0.84 -26.68
N GLY A 526 -19.67 -0.36 -27.55
CA GLY A 526 -20.03 0.14 -28.89
C GLY A 526 -20.79 1.47 -28.87
N LYS A 527 -21.08 2.06 -27.71
CA LYS A 527 -21.77 3.33 -27.55
C LYS A 527 -20.91 4.53 -28.00
N TYR A 528 -19.58 4.41 -27.85
CA TYR A 528 -18.67 5.52 -28.06
C TYR A 528 -17.83 5.33 -29.31
N ASP A 529 -17.68 6.40 -30.10
CA ASP A 529 -16.73 6.45 -31.21
C ASP A 529 -15.30 6.58 -30.62
N LEU A 530 -14.56 5.48 -30.63
CA LEU A 530 -13.22 5.40 -30.02
C LEU A 530 -12.23 6.41 -30.62
N LYS A 531 -12.41 6.84 -31.88
CA LYS A 531 -11.56 7.86 -32.51
C LYS A 531 -11.77 9.25 -31.92
N ASN A 532 -12.97 9.50 -31.38
CA ASN A 532 -13.37 10.76 -30.78
C ASN A 532 -13.58 10.65 -29.25
N THR A 533 -13.04 9.59 -28.63
CA THR A 533 -13.14 9.34 -27.20
C THR A 533 -11.77 9.46 -26.54
N ALA A 534 -11.75 9.91 -25.29
CA ALA A 534 -10.62 9.86 -24.36
C ALA A 534 -11.12 9.39 -23.00
N VAL A 535 -10.22 8.94 -22.14
CA VAL A 535 -10.53 8.52 -20.78
C VAL A 535 -9.79 9.43 -19.81
N VAL A 536 -10.37 9.74 -18.66
CA VAL A 536 -9.69 10.49 -17.58
C VAL A 536 -9.63 9.67 -16.30
N MET A 537 -8.50 9.78 -15.59
CA MET A 537 -8.33 9.23 -14.24
C MET A 537 -7.59 10.21 -13.34
N SER A 538 -8.11 10.41 -12.15
CA SER A 538 -7.41 11.18 -11.12
C SER A 538 -6.32 10.34 -10.46
N GLN A 539 -5.20 10.98 -10.09
CA GLN A 539 -4.11 10.39 -9.33
C GLN A 539 -3.98 11.12 -8.01
N THR A 540 -4.13 10.39 -6.90
CA THR A 540 -4.13 10.99 -5.56
C THR A 540 -2.76 11.52 -5.15
N GLY A 541 -1.67 10.96 -5.68
CA GLY A 541 -0.31 11.29 -5.24
C GLY A 541 0.04 10.73 -3.86
N GLY A 542 1.20 11.11 -3.34
CA GLY A 542 1.67 10.67 -2.03
C GLY A 542 1.85 9.16 -1.91
N GLN A 543 1.65 8.65 -0.71
CA GLN A 543 1.79 7.23 -0.39
C GLN A 543 0.54 6.39 -0.72
N CYS A 544 -0.48 6.96 -1.35
CA CYS A 544 -1.70 6.25 -1.75
C CYS A 544 -1.50 5.43 -3.02
N ARG A 545 -2.07 4.22 -3.04
CA ARG A 545 -2.04 3.32 -4.20
C ARG A 545 -2.87 3.82 -5.39
N ALA A 546 -3.87 4.65 -5.15
CA ALA A 546 -4.72 5.20 -6.20
C ALA A 546 -3.94 6.05 -7.23
N THR A 547 -2.74 6.50 -6.90
CA THR A 547 -1.80 7.09 -7.86
C THR A 547 -1.50 6.15 -9.03
N ASN A 548 -1.51 4.85 -8.81
CA ASN A 548 -1.20 3.82 -9.81
C ASN A 548 -2.42 3.20 -10.52
N TYR A 549 -3.65 3.70 -10.26
CA TYR A 549 -4.82 3.23 -11.00
C TYR A 549 -4.70 3.51 -12.50
N ALA A 550 -4.12 4.66 -12.88
CA ALA A 550 -3.85 4.98 -14.27
C ALA A 550 -2.98 3.93 -14.97
N GLY A 551 -1.98 3.37 -14.27
CA GLY A 551 -1.15 2.26 -14.78
C GLY A 551 -1.95 1.00 -15.06
N LEU A 552 -2.86 0.61 -14.15
CA LEU A 552 -3.76 -0.53 -14.36
C LEU A 552 -4.72 -0.30 -15.54
N ILE A 553 -5.26 0.92 -15.66
CA ILE A 553 -6.14 1.31 -16.78
C ILE A 553 -5.37 1.23 -18.09
N LYS A 554 -4.17 1.80 -18.19
CA LYS A 554 -3.29 1.70 -19.36
C LYS A 554 -3.11 0.26 -19.80
N ARG A 555 -2.72 -0.61 -18.86
CA ARG A 555 -2.54 -2.04 -19.10
C ARG A 555 -3.81 -2.71 -19.63
N ALA A 556 -4.95 -2.44 -18.99
CA ALA A 556 -6.23 -2.98 -19.40
C ALA A 556 -6.66 -2.49 -20.80
N MET A 557 -6.46 -1.22 -21.10
CA MET A 557 -6.76 -0.63 -22.42
C MET A 557 -5.91 -1.28 -23.52
N ILE A 558 -4.61 -1.40 -23.32
CA ILE A 558 -3.69 -2.03 -24.28
C ILE A 558 -4.05 -3.50 -24.50
N SER A 559 -4.31 -4.24 -23.42
CA SER A 559 -4.70 -5.66 -23.50
C SER A 559 -6.02 -5.90 -24.25
N ASN A 560 -6.83 -4.84 -24.46
CA ASN A 560 -8.09 -4.90 -25.20
C ASN A 560 -8.04 -4.16 -26.55
N GLY A 561 -6.86 -3.70 -27.00
CA GLY A 561 -6.69 -3.03 -28.29
C GLY A 561 -7.13 -1.55 -28.29
N PHE A 562 -7.18 -0.90 -27.12
CA PHE A 562 -7.60 0.51 -26.97
C PHE A 562 -6.42 1.47 -26.78
N GLN A 563 -5.21 1.10 -27.24
CA GLN A 563 -4.00 1.94 -27.10
C GLN A 563 -4.11 3.31 -27.80
N ASP A 564 -4.96 3.45 -28.80
CA ASP A 564 -5.19 4.71 -29.56
C ASP A 564 -6.17 5.66 -28.85
N VAL A 565 -6.84 5.21 -27.81
CA VAL A 565 -7.70 6.06 -26.96
C VAL A 565 -6.82 6.80 -25.96
N PRO A 566 -6.77 8.14 -25.97
CA PRO A 566 -5.94 8.89 -25.03
C PRO A 566 -6.39 8.69 -23.58
N LEU A 567 -5.43 8.50 -22.68
CA LEU A 567 -5.66 8.53 -21.25
C LEU A 567 -5.14 9.85 -20.67
N LEU A 568 -6.04 10.65 -20.11
CA LEU A 568 -5.75 11.85 -19.36
C LEU A 568 -5.59 11.52 -17.88
N THR A 569 -4.48 11.91 -17.27
CA THR A 569 -4.24 11.75 -15.85
C THR A 569 -4.23 13.10 -15.14
N LEU A 570 -4.98 13.22 -14.03
CA LEU A 570 -5.11 14.46 -13.27
C LEU A 570 -4.53 14.27 -11.88
N GLY A 571 -3.44 14.99 -11.56
CA GLY A 571 -2.90 15.04 -10.19
C GLY A 571 -3.84 15.81 -9.26
N VAL A 572 -4.23 15.21 -8.15
CA VAL A 572 -5.18 15.80 -7.18
C VAL A 572 -4.45 16.48 -6.03
N THR A 573 -3.19 16.12 -5.76
CA THR A 573 -2.39 16.66 -4.65
C THR A 573 -1.12 17.36 -5.15
N ALA A 574 -0.61 18.32 -4.39
CA ALA A 574 0.67 18.99 -4.68
C ALA A 574 1.87 18.02 -4.67
N SER A 575 1.76 16.88 -4.00
CA SER A 575 2.80 15.84 -3.96
C SER A 575 2.99 15.10 -5.29
N THR A 576 2.10 15.28 -6.26
CA THR A 576 2.24 14.67 -7.59
C THR A 576 3.25 15.39 -8.50
N GLY A 577 3.69 16.59 -8.15
CA GLY A 577 4.51 17.44 -9.04
C GLY A 577 5.86 17.91 -8.55
N GLU A 578 6.23 17.76 -7.27
CA GLU A 578 7.34 18.52 -6.70
C GLU A 578 8.50 17.73 -6.09
N ALA A 579 8.57 16.43 -6.25
CA ALA A 579 9.53 15.62 -5.47
C ALA A 579 10.95 15.52 -6.08
N SER A 580 11.19 15.90 -7.28
CA SER A 580 12.55 15.88 -7.85
C SER A 580 13.06 17.29 -8.14
N GLY A 581 14.13 17.68 -7.44
CA GLY A 581 14.91 18.88 -7.76
C GLY A 581 15.76 18.74 -9.03
N SER A 582 15.44 17.86 -9.96
CA SER A 582 16.05 17.74 -11.26
C SER A 582 15.11 18.24 -12.35
N THR A 583 15.55 19.28 -13.04
CA THR A 583 14.79 20.02 -14.04
C THR A 583 14.70 19.35 -15.42
N ASP A 584 15.29 18.17 -15.64
CA ASP A 584 15.50 17.68 -17.00
C ASP A 584 14.82 16.35 -17.41
N ASP A 585 14.21 15.60 -16.48
CA ASP A 585 13.51 14.35 -16.85
C ASP A 585 12.12 14.27 -16.24
N LYS A 586 11.20 14.98 -16.86
CA LYS A 586 9.75 14.91 -16.56
C LYS A 586 9.12 13.83 -17.43
N GLN A 587 9.42 12.57 -17.15
CA GLN A 587 8.72 11.48 -17.81
C GLN A 587 7.25 11.43 -17.36
N ASP A 588 6.35 11.42 -18.31
CA ASP A 588 4.92 11.10 -18.30
C ASP A 588 3.91 12.13 -17.79
N TYR A 589 4.22 13.04 -16.86
CA TYR A 589 3.20 14.02 -16.40
C TYR A 589 3.15 15.32 -17.23
N ASN A 590 4.23 15.67 -17.92
CA ASN A 590 4.32 16.94 -18.66
C ASN A 590 4.05 16.84 -20.15
N GLU A 591 3.85 15.64 -20.71
CA GLU A 591 3.46 15.48 -22.11
C GLU A 591 1.98 15.78 -22.35
N GLN A 592 1.17 15.86 -21.27
CA GLN A 592 -0.24 16.16 -21.34
C GLN A 592 -0.46 17.67 -21.39
N ASP A 593 -0.36 18.26 -22.55
CA ASP A 593 -0.57 19.70 -22.76
C ASP A 593 -2.02 20.07 -23.15
N GLY A 594 -2.89 19.07 -23.27
CA GLY A 594 -4.26 19.22 -23.71
C GLY A 594 -5.27 19.64 -22.64
N PHE A 595 -4.96 19.47 -21.34
CA PHE A 595 -5.88 19.79 -20.27
C PHE A 595 -5.35 20.90 -19.37
N ASN A 596 -6.07 22.01 -19.33
CA ASN A 596 -5.74 23.15 -18.50
C ASN A 596 -6.98 23.75 -17.87
N VAL A 597 -6.97 23.94 -16.56
CA VAL A 597 -8.03 24.63 -15.83
C VAL A 597 -7.55 26.04 -15.48
N PRO A 598 -8.15 27.09 -16.04
CA PRO A 598 -7.83 28.48 -15.64
C PRO A 598 -8.36 28.79 -14.23
N TRP A 599 -7.65 28.35 -13.21
CA TRP A 599 -8.07 28.38 -11.79
C TRP A 599 -8.50 29.78 -11.34
N LEU A 600 -7.77 30.83 -11.72
CA LEU A 600 -8.13 32.21 -11.33
C LEU A 600 -9.53 32.59 -11.83
N LYS A 601 -9.96 32.08 -12.98
CA LYS A 601 -11.26 32.40 -13.57
C LYS A 601 -12.39 31.54 -13.01
N TYR A 602 -12.13 30.27 -12.73
CA TYR A 602 -13.19 29.28 -12.45
C TYR A 602 -13.19 28.73 -11.02
N SER A 603 -12.15 29.00 -10.21
CA SER A 603 -12.06 28.47 -8.83
C SER A 603 -13.29 28.75 -7.97
N GLN A 604 -13.88 29.95 -8.11
CA GLN A 604 -15.04 30.33 -7.30
C GLN A 604 -16.29 29.51 -7.64
N ILE A 605 -16.54 29.24 -8.93
CA ILE A 605 -17.70 28.41 -9.32
C ILE A 605 -17.45 26.94 -8.98
N ILE A 606 -16.23 26.41 -9.19
CA ILE A 606 -15.86 25.04 -8.86
C ILE A 606 -16.05 24.77 -7.37
N VAL A 607 -15.42 25.60 -6.52
CA VAL A 607 -15.53 25.47 -5.06
C VAL A 607 -16.98 25.59 -4.59
N THR A 608 -17.73 26.56 -5.13
CA THR A 608 -19.13 26.71 -4.74
C THR A 608 -19.99 25.54 -5.17
N ALA A 609 -19.72 24.94 -6.33
CA ALA A 609 -20.48 23.80 -6.84
C ALA A 609 -20.20 22.51 -6.02
N ILE A 610 -18.96 22.30 -5.55
CA ILE A 610 -18.65 21.18 -4.65
C ILE A 610 -19.42 21.33 -3.33
N PHE A 611 -19.32 22.48 -2.68
CA PHE A 611 -20.09 22.75 -1.44
C PHE A 611 -21.60 22.72 -1.66
N TYR A 612 -22.08 23.16 -2.81
CA TYR A 612 -23.50 23.06 -3.16
C TYR A 612 -23.94 21.61 -3.23
N GLY A 613 -23.18 20.75 -3.92
CA GLY A 613 -23.47 19.32 -3.99
C GLY A 613 -23.49 18.66 -2.62
N ASP A 614 -22.47 18.91 -1.78
CA ASP A 614 -22.41 18.42 -0.41
C ASP A 614 -23.63 18.90 0.41
N ALA A 615 -24.03 20.17 0.29
CA ALA A 615 -25.19 20.71 1.01
C ALA A 615 -26.52 20.10 0.54
N ILE A 616 -26.72 19.90 -0.75
CA ILE A 616 -27.93 19.22 -1.28
C ILE A 616 -27.97 17.76 -0.80
N ASN A 617 -26.82 17.08 -0.75
CA ASN A 617 -26.77 15.72 -0.25
C ASN A 617 -27.07 15.63 1.25
N GLU A 618 -26.56 16.55 2.06
CA GLU A 618 -26.87 16.67 3.48
C GLU A 618 -28.40 16.87 3.69
N MET A 619 -29.00 17.83 2.96
CA MET A 619 -30.44 18.10 3.05
C MET A 619 -31.27 16.89 2.60
N TYR A 620 -30.86 16.21 1.55
CA TYR A 620 -31.52 15.01 1.04
C TYR A 620 -31.55 13.90 2.12
N ASN A 621 -30.41 13.60 2.72
CA ASN A 621 -30.31 12.54 3.71
C ASN A 621 -31.07 12.85 5.00
N ALA A 622 -31.05 14.09 5.46
CA ALA A 622 -31.86 14.50 6.60
C ALA A 622 -33.35 14.52 6.30
N CYS A 623 -33.74 14.91 5.07
CA CYS A 623 -35.14 14.95 4.64
C CYS A 623 -35.72 13.55 4.43
N ILE A 624 -35.00 12.60 3.78
CA ILE A 624 -35.55 11.27 3.44
C ILE A 624 -35.92 10.46 4.66
N ALA A 625 -35.25 10.65 5.80
CA ALA A 625 -35.60 10.04 7.09
C ALA A 625 -36.84 10.67 7.75
N ARG A 626 -37.33 11.81 7.26
CA ARG A 626 -38.39 12.65 7.81
C ARG A 626 -39.37 13.17 6.78
N GLU A 627 -39.41 12.60 5.58
CA GLU A 627 -40.21 13.17 4.48
C GLU A 627 -41.71 13.14 4.76
N ARG A 628 -42.40 14.25 4.42
CA ARG A 628 -43.88 14.37 4.55
C ARG A 628 -44.61 13.49 3.56
N LYS A 629 -44.00 13.27 2.40
CA LYS A 629 -44.53 12.45 1.32
C LYS A 629 -43.41 11.57 0.80
N GLN A 630 -43.64 10.30 0.72
CA GLN A 630 -42.68 9.34 0.24
C GLN A 630 -42.12 9.71 -1.15
N GLY A 631 -40.82 9.75 -1.26
CA GLY A 631 -40.10 10.06 -2.49
C GLY A 631 -39.85 11.56 -2.73
N ILE A 632 -40.41 12.47 -1.94
CA ILE A 632 -40.25 13.92 -2.15
C ILE A 632 -38.79 14.37 -1.95
N ALA A 633 -38.09 13.78 -1.01
CA ALA A 633 -36.68 14.10 -0.80
C ALA A 633 -35.85 13.87 -2.07
N LYS A 634 -36.08 12.75 -2.76
CA LYS A 634 -35.41 12.41 -4.02
C LYS A 634 -35.83 13.37 -5.15
N GLU A 635 -37.11 13.69 -5.25
CA GLU A 635 -37.61 14.65 -6.25
C GLU A 635 -36.95 16.01 -6.09
N LEU A 636 -36.80 16.49 -4.83
CA LEU A 636 -36.13 17.76 -4.53
C LEU A 636 -34.65 17.71 -4.87
N ARG A 637 -33.92 16.66 -4.44
CA ARG A 637 -32.50 16.47 -4.80
C ARG A 637 -32.33 16.56 -6.31
N ASP A 638 -33.06 15.73 -7.05
CA ASP A 638 -32.93 15.63 -8.50
C ASP A 638 -33.34 16.94 -9.22
N LYS A 639 -34.31 17.68 -8.67
CA LYS A 639 -34.71 19.02 -9.12
C LYS A 639 -33.55 20.01 -8.96
N TYR A 640 -32.99 20.13 -7.75
CA TYR A 640 -31.96 21.13 -7.46
C TYR A 640 -30.59 20.79 -8.07
N ILE A 641 -30.31 19.52 -8.31
CA ILE A 641 -29.13 19.11 -9.10
C ILE A 641 -29.29 19.48 -10.57
N ARG A 642 -30.48 19.39 -11.20
CA ARG A 642 -30.71 19.82 -12.58
C ARG A 642 -30.69 21.34 -12.78
N LEU A 643 -31.13 22.10 -11.79
CA LEU A 643 -31.17 23.56 -11.87
C LEU A 643 -29.81 24.26 -11.85
N ILE A 644 -28.73 23.53 -11.61
CA ILE A 644 -27.35 24.09 -11.57
C ILE A 644 -26.83 24.53 -12.95
N ASP A 645 -27.35 23.97 -14.02
CA ASP A 645 -26.81 24.17 -15.37
C ASP A 645 -26.76 25.66 -15.76
N GLU A 646 -27.80 26.42 -15.48
CA GLU A 646 -27.85 27.85 -15.80
C GLU A 646 -26.85 28.68 -14.98
N PRO A 647 -26.78 28.59 -13.64
CA PRO A 647 -25.76 29.27 -12.85
C PRO A 647 -24.32 28.89 -13.24
N ILE A 648 -24.05 27.63 -13.56
CA ILE A 648 -22.72 27.18 -13.96
C ILE A 648 -22.38 27.76 -15.34
N ALA A 649 -23.27 27.67 -16.32
CA ALA A 649 -23.02 28.20 -17.67
C ALA A 649 -22.71 29.71 -17.65
N ARG A 650 -23.30 30.44 -16.71
CA ARG A 650 -23.04 31.89 -16.50
C ARG A 650 -21.82 32.14 -15.58
N ASN A 651 -21.07 31.17 -15.17
CA ASN A 651 -19.99 31.29 -14.17
C ASN A 651 -20.43 32.05 -12.90
N SER A 652 -21.65 31.80 -12.43
CA SER A 652 -22.29 32.54 -11.34
C SER A 652 -22.33 31.79 -10.03
N ALA A 653 -21.28 31.88 -9.24
CA ALA A 653 -21.26 31.33 -7.87
C ALA A 653 -22.37 31.95 -6.97
N LYS A 654 -22.77 33.23 -7.23
CA LYS A 654 -23.91 33.85 -6.53
C LYS A 654 -25.25 33.18 -6.92
N GLY A 655 -25.37 32.75 -8.18
CA GLY A 655 -26.55 32.02 -8.65
C GLY A 655 -26.72 30.70 -7.93
N LEU A 656 -25.63 29.93 -7.75
CA LEU A 656 -25.65 28.69 -6.96
C LEU A 656 -26.02 28.93 -5.50
N ILE A 657 -25.51 29.99 -4.87
CA ILE A 657 -25.89 30.32 -3.47
C ILE A 657 -27.38 30.66 -3.36
N LYS A 658 -27.94 31.44 -4.32
CA LYS A 658 -29.38 31.74 -4.33
C LYS A 658 -30.23 30.49 -4.53
N LEU A 659 -29.78 29.61 -5.41
CA LEU A 659 -30.45 28.31 -5.64
C LEU A 659 -30.40 27.43 -4.39
N LEU A 660 -29.30 27.45 -3.64
CA LEU A 660 -29.17 26.74 -2.38
C LEU A 660 -30.11 27.27 -1.28
N GLU A 661 -30.30 28.61 -1.22
CA GLU A 661 -31.30 29.21 -0.31
C GLU A 661 -32.72 28.71 -0.61
N GLN A 662 -33.08 28.66 -1.89
CA GLN A 662 -34.39 28.14 -2.33
C GLN A 662 -34.53 26.64 -2.00
N ALA A 663 -33.49 25.85 -2.24
CA ALA A 663 -33.47 24.44 -1.89
C ALA A 663 -33.69 24.23 -0.38
N ALA A 664 -32.94 24.97 0.45
CA ALA A 664 -33.03 24.86 1.90
C ALA A 664 -34.44 25.16 2.44
N GLU A 665 -35.12 26.17 1.86
CA GLU A 665 -36.51 26.50 2.21
C GLU A 665 -37.49 25.41 1.78
N GLU A 666 -37.36 24.89 0.56
CA GLU A 666 -38.26 23.87 0.04
C GLU A 666 -38.07 22.52 0.76
N PHE A 667 -36.82 22.08 1.00
CA PHE A 667 -36.53 20.91 1.83
C PHE A 667 -37.11 21.08 3.24
N ASN A 668 -37.00 22.26 3.85
CA ASN A 668 -37.52 22.52 5.17
C ASN A 668 -39.06 22.38 5.24
N GLN A 669 -39.79 22.80 4.19
CA GLN A 669 -41.24 22.63 4.09
C GLN A 669 -41.66 21.16 3.98
N MET A 670 -40.86 20.35 3.29
CA MET A 670 -41.16 18.95 3.00
C MET A 670 -40.61 17.97 4.05
N THR A 671 -39.94 18.49 5.10
CA THR A 671 -39.38 17.70 6.19
C THR A 671 -40.22 17.85 7.44
N LEU A 672 -40.60 16.70 8.05
CA LEU A 672 -41.30 16.66 9.35
C LEU A 672 -40.36 17.08 10.47
N ASP A 673 -40.96 17.69 11.50
CA ASP A 673 -40.26 17.96 12.75
C ASP A 673 -40.27 16.70 13.61
N LYS A 674 -39.28 15.83 13.42
CA LYS A 674 -39.23 14.53 14.10
C LYS A 674 -37.77 14.21 14.41
N ASP A 675 -37.49 13.79 15.62
CA ASP A 675 -36.20 13.26 16.00
C ASP A 675 -36.04 11.81 15.50
N VAL A 676 -34.91 11.50 14.92
CA VAL A 676 -34.58 10.16 14.44
C VAL A 676 -33.12 9.84 14.82
N PRO A 677 -32.82 8.56 15.08
CA PRO A 677 -31.43 8.14 15.28
C PRO A 677 -30.55 8.51 14.07
N LYS A 678 -29.30 8.78 14.34
CA LYS A 678 -28.35 9.20 13.30
C LYS A 678 -27.15 8.26 13.22
N VAL A 679 -26.68 7.98 12.02
CA VAL A 679 -25.48 7.21 11.72
C VAL A 679 -24.60 7.99 10.76
N GLY A 680 -23.36 8.26 11.17
CA GLY A 680 -22.34 8.86 10.32
C GLY A 680 -21.60 7.81 9.49
N ILE A 681 -21.24 8.14 8.27
CA ILE A 681 -20.42 7.28 7.39
C ILE A 681 -19.07 7.92 7.15
N VAL A 682 -18.00 7.19 7.46
CA VAL A 682 -16.60 7.54 7.14
C VAL A 682 -15.96 6.42 6.34
N GLY A 683 -14.78 6.62 5.81
CA GLY A 683 -14.03 5.57 5.12
C GLY A 683 -13.37 6.05 3.83
N GLU A 684 -12.93 5.10 3.01
CA GLU A 684 -12.22 5.35 1.76
C GLU A 684 -13.13 6.05 0.75
N ILE A 685 -12.58 7.04 0.06
CA ILE A 685 -13.33 8.00 -0.76
C ILE A 685 -14.22 7.35 -1.83
N PHE A 686 -13.70 6.40 -2.60
CA PHE A 686 -14.50 5.76 -3.64
C PHE A 686 -15.59 4.86 -3.03
N LEU A 687 -15.23 4.12 -1.99
CA LEU A 687 -16.15 3.18 -1.34
C LEU A 687 -17.32 3.92 -0.68
N LYS A 688 -17.06 4.99 0.08
CA LYS A 688 -18.11 5.73 0.80
C LYS A 688 -19.06 6.51 -0.12
N PHE A 689 -18.68 6.76 -1.37
CA PHE A 689 -19.49 7.52 -2.32
C PHE A 689 -20.11 6.69 -3.46
N ASN A 690 -19.72 5.42 -3.64
CA ASN A 690 -20.29 4.55 -4.67
C ASN A 690 -21.26 3.54 -4.04
N PRO A 691 -22.60 3.71 -4.23
CA PRO A 691 -23.60 2.84 -3.61
C PRO A 691 -23.45 1.35 -3.95
N PHE A 692 -23.01 1.01 -5.15
CA PHE A 692 -22.73 -0.38 -5.52
C PHE A 692 -21.55 -0.93 -4.70
N ALA A 693 -20.49 -0.15 -4.56
CA ALA A 693 -19.26 -0.60 -3.88
C ALA A 693 -19.50 -0.95 -2.40
N HIS A 694 -20.39 -0.26 -1.72
CA HIS A 694 -20.80 -0.56 -0.33
C HIS A 694 -22.17 -1.26 -0.23
N GLN A 695 -22.60 -1.95 -1.30
CA GLN A 695 -23.81 -2.78 -1.32
C GLN A 695 -25.08 -2.04 -0.89
N TYR A 696 -25.22 -0.77 -1.30
CA TYR A 696 -26.38 0.09 -0.99
C TYR A 696 -26.69 0.25 0.51
N LEU A 697 -25.65 0.19 1.35
CA LEU A 697 -25.75 0.26 2.81
C LEU A 697 -26.57 1.46 3.30
N GLU A 698 -26.42 2.64 2.70
CA GLU A 698 -27.18 3.84 3.06
C GLU A 698 -28.69 3.62 2.91
N ARG A 699 -29.11 3.00 1.80
CA ARG A 699 -30.54 2.70 1.57
C ARG A 699 -31.09 1.75 2.63
N TYR A 700 -30.27 0.78 3.02
CA TYR A 700 -30.65 -0.17 4.06
C TYR A 700 -30.84 0.53 5.42
N ILE A 701 -29.93 1.40 5.84
CA ILE A 701 -30.02 2.18 7.07
C ILE A 701 -31.26 3.08 7.07
N ILE A 702 -31.50 3.80 5.96
CA ILE A 702 -32.68 4.67 5.80
C ILE A 702 -33.98 3.86 5.91
N SER A 703 -34.03 2.64 5.33
CA SER A 703 -35.20 1.77 5.41
C SER A 703 -35.58 1.35 6.84
N LYS A 704 -34.62 1.45 7.78
CA LYS A 704 -34.83 1.23 9.22
C LYS A 704 -35.29 2.49 9.98
N GLY A 705 -35.53 3.60 9.29
CA GLY A 705 -35.95 4.86 9.89
C GLY A 705 -34.82 5.65 10.55
N ILE A 706 -33.59 5.36 10.22
CA ILE A 706 -32.36 6.00 10.72
C ILE A 706 -31.86 7.02 9.68
N GLU A 707 -31.49 8.21 10.13
CA GLU A 707 -30.84 9.21 9.28
C GLU A 707 -29.38 8.82 9.01
N VAL A 708 -28.99 8.77 7.77
CA VAL A 708 -27.60 8.73 7.38
C VAL A 708 -27.04 10.15 7.35
N VAL A 709 -26.04 10.42 8.15
CA VAL A 709 -25.26 11.66 8.03
C VAL A 709 -24.15 11.41 7.01
N PRO A 710 -24.27 12.01 5.80
CA PRO A 710 -23.41 11.63 4.70
C PRO A 710 -21.97 12.15 4.87
N PRO A 711 -20.98 11.46 4.30
CA PRO A 711 -19.64 12.02 4.17
C PRO A 711 -19.65 13.23 3.24
N LEU A 712 -18.78 14.18 3.51
CA LEU A 712 -18.56 15.36 2.66
C LEU A 712 -17.38 15.14 1.72
N LEU A 713 -17.50 15.61 0.49
CA LEU A 713 -16.40 15.49 -0.48
C LEU A 713 -15.44 16.66 -0.42
N ALA A 714 -15.91 17.87 -0.11
CA ALA A 714 -15.10 19.07 -0.05
C ALA A 714 -13.84 18.92 0.84
N PRO A 715 -13.89 18.35 2.05
CA PRO A 715 -12.72 18.20 2.93
C PRO A 715 -11.58 17.42 2.28
N PHE A 716 -11.86 16.44 1.42
CA PHE A 716 -10.84 15.68 0.72
C PHE A 716 -9.94 16.56 -0.16
N PHE A 717 -10.49 17.53 -0.85
CA PHE A 717 -9.71 18.49 -1.63
C PHE A 717 -9.09 19.60 -0.76
N LEU A 718 -9.78 19.99 0.30
CA LEU A 718 -9.35 21.09 1.16
C LEU A 718 -8.20 20.70 2.11
N GLN A 719 -8.05 19.41 2.44
CA GLN A 719 -6.94 18.94 3.28
C GLN A 719 -5.57 19.34 2.72
N GLU A 720 -5.46 19.56 1.42
CA GLU A 720 -4.20 19.90 0.77
C GLU A 720 -3.60 21.22 1.28
N PHE A 721 -4.43 22.18 1.67
CA PHE A 721 -3.96 23.43 2.30
C PHE A 721 -3.26 23.16 3.65
N VAL A 722 -3.78 22.23 4.43
CA VAL A 722 -3.17 21.77 5.69
C VAL A 722 -1.92 20.93 5.39
N ASN A 723 -2.02 20.01 4.44
CA ASN A 723 -0.92 19.12 4.08
C ASN A 723 0.34 19.88 3.68
N VAL A 724 0.22 20.88 2.81
CA VAL A 724 1.35 21.74 2.39
C VAL A 724 1.98 22.47 3.57
N GLU A 725 1.17 23.03 4.48
CA GLU A 725 1.67 23.69 5.68
C GLU A 725 2.42 22.71 6.60
N ILE A 726 1.86 21.53 6.85
CA ILE A 726 2.46 20.50 7.69
C ILE A 726 3.75 19.94 7.06
N GLN A 727 3.76 19.65 5.76
CA GLN A 727 4.96 19.20 5.06
C GLN A 727 6.11 20.21 5.21
N LYS A 728 5.81 21.49 5.11
CA LYS A 728 6.78 22.55 5.34
C LYS A 728 7.29 22.57 6.78
N HIS A 729 6.40 22.51 7.79
CA HIS A 729 6.76 22.52 9.20
C HIS A 729 7.58 21.29 9.59
N MET A 730 7.23 20.14 9.06
CA MET A 730 7.94 18.88 9.26
C MET A 730 9.14 18.71 8.31
N ARG A 731 9.39 19.71 7.47
CA ARG A 731 10.50 19.73 6.51
C ARG A 731 10.50 18.54 5.55
N LEU A 732 9.31 18.05 5.20
CA LEU A 732 9.13 16.98 4.21
C LEU A 732 9.32 17.48 2.79
N ASN A 733 9.06 18.77 2.54
CA ASN A 733 9.34 19.45 1.29
C ASN A 733 10.12 20.77 1.52
N CYS A 734 10.65 21.34 0.43
CA CYS A 734 11.41 22.58 0.44
C CYS A 734 10.58 23.82 0.12
N THR A 735 9.25 23.76 0.23
CA THR A 735 8.36 24.89 -0.07
C THR A 735 8.73 26.12 0.78
N LYS A 736 8.99 27.23 0.10
CA LYS A 736 9.36 28.50 0.75
C LYS A 736 8.18 29.44 0.96
N VAL A 737 6.96 29.04 0.56
CA VAL A 737 5.76 29.86 0.68
C VAL A 737 5.45 30.11 2.17
N PRO A 738 5.34 31.38 2.63
CA PRO A 738 4.97 31.68 4.00
C PRO A 738 3.56 31.20 4.34
N ASP A 739 3.35 30.77 5.59
CA ASP A 739 2.05 30.23 6.05
C ASP A 739 0.90 31.22 5.90
N PHE A 740 1.16 32.52 6.11
CA PHE A 740 0.13 33.55 5.94
C PHE A 740 -0.37 33.67 4.49
N ILE A 741 0.49 33.34 3.49
CA ILE A 741 0.07 33.31 2.07
C ILE A 741 -0.84 32.09 1.84
N ILE A 742 -0.48 30.92 2.35
CA ILE A 742 -1.31 29.70 2.24
C ILE A 742 -2.67 29.93 2.90
N LYS A 743 -2.68 30.44 4.13
CA LYS A 743 -3.91 30.76 4.87
C LYS A 743 -4.71 31.89 4.20
N GLY A 744 -4.03 32.90 3.66
CA GLY A 744 -4.66 33.96 2.89
C GLY A 744 -5.33 33.46 1.62
N ALA A 745 -4.65 32.58 0.86
CA ALA A 745 -5.21 31.94 -0.31
C ALA A 745 -6.43 31.08 0.06
N TYR A 746 -6.34 30.27 1.11
CA TYR A 746 -7.49 29.53 1.63
C TYR A 746 -8.68 30.46 1.95
N GLN A 747 -8.48 31.52 2.72
CA GLN A 747 -9.55 32.44 3.09
C GLN A 747 -10.18 33.12 1.88
N ALA A 748 -9.37 33.51 0.90
CA ALA A 748 -9.84 34.16 -0.33
C ALA A 748 -10.64 33.22 -1.24
N LEU A 749 -10.16 31.99 -1.43
CA LEU A 749 -10.74 31.02 -2.33
C LEU A 749 -11.88 30.23 -1.69
N ILE A 750 -11.72 29.81 -0.44
CA ILE A 750 -12.58 28.84 0.24
C ILE A 750 -13.40 29.50 1.36
N GLY A 751 -12.75 30.14 2.33
CA GLY A 751 -13.37 30.57 3.58
C GLY A 751 -14.57 31.51 3.40
N ARG A 752 -14.52 32.37 2.38
CA ARG A 752 -15.65 33.25 2.04
C ARG A 752 -16.85 32.44 1.52
N ARG A 753 -16.59 31.43 0.64
CA ARG A 753 -17.63 30.58 0.04
C ARG A 753 -18.24 29.65 1.08
N LEU A 754 -17.42 29.06 1.93
CA LEU A 754 -17.86 28.24 3.05
C LEU A 754 -18.88 28.99 3.93
N ARG A 755 -18.56 30.25 4.33
CA ARG A 755 -19.49 31.08 5.11
C ARG A 755 -20.80 31.40 4.36
N GLN A 756 -20.74 31.63 3.04
CA GLN A 756 -21.93 31.93 2.24
C GLN A 756 -22.81 30.68 2.08
N VAL A 757 -22.21 29.50 1.84
CA VAL A 757 -22.93 28.23 1.74
C VAL A 757 -23.57 27.88 3.07
N ASN A 758 -22.82 27.95 4.17
CA ASN A 758 -23.38 27.70 5.50
C ASN A 758 -24.57 28.64 5.82
N LYS A 759 -24.45 29.93 5.49
CA LYS A 759 -25.54 30.90 5.70
C LYS A 759 -26.78 30.55 4.87
N ALA A 760 -26.63 30.13 3.63
CA ALA A 760 -27.72 29.73 2.74
C ALA A 760 -28.38 28.44 3.22
N ALA A 761 -27.59 27.43 3.50
CA ALA A 761 -28.05 26.10 3.90
C ALA A 761 -28.65 26.04 5.30
N ASN A 762 -28.21 26.90 6.22
CA ASN A 762 -28.78 27.01 7.59
C ASN A 762 -30.27 27.44 7.65
N ARG A 763 -30.88 27.76 6.52
CA ARG A 763 -32.33 27.92 6.42
C ARG A 763 -33.07 26.58 6.54
N PHE A 764 -32.36 25.47 6.28
CA PHE A 764 -32.87 24.13 6.55
C PHE A 764 -32.53 23.72 7.99
N ARG A 765 -33.55 23.38 8.80
CA ARG A 765 -33.43 23.16 10.25
C ARG A 765 -32.48 22.04 10.68
N TYR A 766 -32.27 21.04 9.80
CA TYR A 766 -31.42 19.87 10.08
C TYR A 766 -30.07 19.97 9.40
N PHE A 767 -29.73 21.11 8.77
CA PHE A 767 -28.45 21.28 8.13
C PHE A 767 -27.34 21.34 9.17
N ARG A 768 -26.28 20.57 8.95
CA ARG A 768 -25.06 20.60 9.74
C ARG A 768 -24.05 21.53 9.08
N PRO A 769 -23.68 22.65 9.71
CA PRO A 769 -22.75 23.61 9.13
C PRO A 769 -21.37 22.99 8.83
N PHE A 770 -20.87 23.18 7.65
CA PHE A 770 -19.55 22.70 7.24
C PHE A 770 -18.44 23.42 8.01
N THR A 771 -17.44 22.69 8.42
CA THR A 771 -16.31 23.16 9.22
C THR A 771 -15.17 23.68 8.37
N ASN A 772 -14.24 24.37 9.02
CA ASN A 772 -12.99 24.78 8.40
C ASN A 772 -11.98 23.64 8.55
N ILE A 773 -11.33 23.25 7.47
CA ILE A 773 -10.36 22.15 7.43
C ILE A 773 -9.20 22.33 8.44
N TYR A 774 -8.82 23.57 8.80
CA TYR A 774 -7.82 23.84 9.82
C TYR A 774 -8.32 23.53 11.24
N ASP A 775 -9.62 23.62 11.48
CA ASP A 775 -10.23 23.28 12.76
C ASP A 775 -10.34 21.75 12.87
N ASP A 776 -10.72 21.07 11.79
CA ASP A 776 -10.72 19.60 11.70
C ASP A 776 -9.30 19.03 11.96
N ALA A 777 -8.26 19.66 11.41
CA ALA A 777 -6.86 19.27 11.67
C ALA A 777 -6.44 19.49 13.14
N LYS A 778 -6.97 20.50 13.84
CA LYS A 778 -6.72 20.69 15.28
C LYS A 778 -7.42 19.64 16.13
N ASP A 779 -8.63 19.24 15.76
CA ASP A 779 -9.44 18.29 16.51
C ASP A 779 -8.77 16.91 16.62
N VAL A 780 -7.94 16.54 15.65
CA VAL A 780 -7.21 15.26 15.65
C VAL A 780 -5.81 15.33 16.25
N GLN A 781 -5.36 16.52 16.70
CA GLN A 781 -4.07 16.64 17.38
C GLN A 781 -4.04 15.76 18.62
N GLY A 782 -2.97 14.97 18.75
CA GLY A 782 -2.82 13.99 19.83
C GLY A 782 -3.52 12.66 19.58
N LEU A 783 -4.36 12.53 18.53
CA LEU A 783 -4.88 11.25 18.07
C LEU A 783 -3.93 10.62 17.06
N VAL A 784 -3.59 11.37 16.01
CA VAL A 784 -2.70 10.94 14.93
C VAL A 784 -1.74 12.06 14.54
N SER A 785 -0.65 11.69 13.90
CA SER A 785 0.26 12.64 13.27
C SER A 785 -0.35 13.22 11.99
N LEU A 786 -0.31 14.54 11.83
CA LEU A 786 -0.70 15.18 10.56
C LEU A 786 0.28 14.87 9.41
N ALA A 787 1.38 14.15 9.67
CA ALA A 787 2.24 13.56 8.63
C ALA A 787 1.58 12.35 7.94
N ALA A 788 0.50 11.81 8.49
CA ALA A 788 -0.29 10.74 7.86
C ALA A 788 -1.14 11.32 6.70
N GLN A 789 -0.48 11.57 5.56
CA GLN A 789 -1.06 12.23 4.38
C GLN A 789 -1.24 11.24 3.19
N PHE A 790 -1.51 9.99 3.48
CA PHE A 790 -1.71 8.94 2.48
C PHE A 790 -3.22 8.69 2.24
N GLY A 791 -3.71 9.08 1.08
CA GLY A 791 -5.14 9.09 0.77
C GLY A 791 -5.87 10.12 1.64
N GLU A 792 -6.91 9.70 2.34
CA GLU A 792 -7.60 10.51 3.35
C GLU A 792 -6.71 10.77 4.57
N GLY A 793 -5.86 9.80 4.93
CA GLY A 793 -4.90 9.93 6.03
C GLY A 793 -5.53 10.43 7.33
N TRP A 794 -5.00 11.57 7.87
CA TRP A 794 -5.50 12.19 9.10
C TRP A 794 -6.95 12.67 9.02
N LEU A 795 -7.52 12.80 7.81
CA LEU A 795 -8.92 13.21 7.63
C LEU A 795 -9.90 12.13 8.11
N LEU A 796 -9.55 10.83 8.06
CA LEU A 796 -10.42 9.75 8.54
C LEU A 796 -10.81 9.91 10.01
N PRO A 797 -9.88 10.04 10.97
CA PRO A 797 -10.26 10.35 12.34
C PRO A 797 -10.83 11.77 12.51
N ALA A 798 -10.51 12.73 11.64
CA ALA A 798 -11.12 14.06 11.70
C ALA A 798 -12.61 14.02 11.38
N ASP A 799 -13.02 13.23 10.40
CA ASP A 799 -14.43 13.00 10.07
C ASP A 799 -15.17 12.37 11.28
N ILE A 800 -14.57 11.36 11.95
CA ILE A 800 -15.13 10.72 13.15
C ILE A 800 -15.32 11.76 14.27
N VAL A 801 -14.28 12.54 14.58
CA VAL A 801 -14.35 13.57 15.64
C VAL A 801 -15.34 14.67 15.28
N GLY A 802 -15.42 15.05 14.01
CA GLY A 802 -16.40 15.99 13.48
C GLY A 802 -17.83 15.52 13.73
N TYR A 803 -18.14 14.26 13.45
CA TYR A 803 -19.46 13.67 13.72
C TYR A 803 -19.80 13.68 15.23
N ILE A 804 -18.85 13.28 16.08
CA ILE A 804 -19.04 13.28 17.55
C ILE A 804 -19.31 14.69 18.06
N ARG A 805 -18.58 15.71 17.59
CA ARG A 805 -18.79 17.12 17.92
C ARG A 805 -20.20 17.58 17.55
N ASP A 806 -20.74 17.10 16.43
CA ASP A 806 -22.05 17.41 15.92
C ASP A 806 -23.17 16.51 16.53
N GLY A 807 -22.84 15.70 17.56
CA GLY A 807 -23.79 14.85 18.30
C GLY A 807 -24.09 13.52 17.59
N VAL A 808 -23.33 13.13 16.58
CA VAL A 808 -23.49 11.85 15.88
C VAL A 808 -22.46 10.86 16.42
N ASN A 809 -22.87 10.00 17.35
CA ASN A 809 -21.99 9.07 18.04
C ASN A 809 -21.95 7.67 17.42
N ASN A 810 -22.92 7.32 16.57
CA ASN A 810 -22.97 6.04 15.85
C ASN A 810 -22.32 6.22 14.49
N ILE A 811 -21.22 5.51 14.23
CA ILE A 811 -20.40 5.72 13.03
C ILE A 811 -20.06 4.38 12.39
N ILE A 812 -20.19 4.33 11.07
CA ILE A 812 -19.75 3.19 10.24
C ILE A 812 -18.52 3.62 9.44
N SER A 813 -17.41 2.89 9.60
CA SER A 813 -16.20 3.06 8.80
C SER A 813 -16.16 2.03 7.67
N LEU A 814 -16.22 2.50 6.42
CA LEU A 814 -16.19 1.68 5.22
C LEU A 814 -14.75 1.51 4.73
N GLN A 815 -14.29 0.27 4.68
CA GLN A 815 -12.91 -0.06 4.36
C GLN A 815 -12.84 -0.99 3.15
N PRO A 816 -12.17 -0.61 2.06
CA PRO A 816 -11.83 -1.59 1.03
C PRO A 816 -10.77 -2.55 1.58
N PHE A 817 -10.92 -3.84 1.29
CA PHE A 817 -9.85 -4.79 1.55
C PHE A 817 -8.53 -4.27 0.98
N GLY A 818 -7.48 -4.35 1.75
CA GLY A 818 -6.15 -3.86 1.38
C GLY A 818 -5.97 -2.33 1.45
N CYS A 819 -6.95 -1.53 1.87
CA CYS A 819 -6.74 -0.09 2.04
C CYS A 819 -5.90 0.21 3.29
N ILE A 820 -4.61 0.46 3.09
CA ILE A 820 -3.65 0.65 4.18
C ILE A 820 -3.99 1.88 5.03
N ALA A 821 -4.47 2.97 4.41
CA ALA A 821 -4.87 4.17 5.13
C ALA A 821 -5.93 3.86 6.19
N ASN A 822 -6.98 3.13 5.82
CA ASN A 822 -8.04 2.74 6.74
C ASN A 822 -7.53 1.80 7.83
N HIS A 823 -6.74 0.79 7.49
CA HIS A 823 -6.23 -0.17 8.48
C HIS A 823 -5.24 0.44 9.47
N VAL A 824 -4.48 1.47 9.07
CA VAL A 824 -3.49 2.15 9.95
C VAL A 824 -4.15 3.29 10.73
N ILE A 825 -4.82 4.24 10.05
CA ILE A 825 -5.22 5.53 10.65
C ILE A 825 -6.71 5.56 11.05
N SER A 826 -7.54 4.62 10.62
CA SER A 826 -8.91 4.48 11.12
C SER A 826 -8.98 3.33 12.13
N LYS A 827 -8.93 2.09 11.68
CA LYS A 827 -9.05 0.91 12.55
C LYS A 827 -7.89 0.77 13.55
N GLY A 828 -6.67 1.11 13.13
CA GLY A 828 -5.49 1.02 14.00
C GLY A 828 -5.52 1.93 15.22
N ILE A 829 -6.36 2.97 15.22
CA ILE A 829 -6.47 3.93 16.33
C ILE A 829 -7.83 3.87 17.06
N GLU A 830 -8.68 2.88 16.78
CA GLU A 830 -10.00 2.74 17.39
C GLU A 830 -9.96 2.76 18.92
N LYS A 831 -8.99 2.07 19.54
CA LYS A 831 -8.83 2.06 20.99
C LYS A 831 -8.67 3.47 21.55
N ARG A 832 -7.79 4.29 20.95
CA ARG A 832 -7.57 5.68 21.38
C ARG A 832 -8.80 6.57 21.14
N LEU A 833 -9.55 6.33 20.07
CA LEU A 833 -10.80 7.03 19.81
C LEU A 833 -11.83 6.72 20.90
N HIS A 834 -12.02 5.45 21.28
CA HIS A 834 -12.90 5.06 22.36
C HIS A 834 -12.48 5.58 23.74
N GLU A 835 -11.17 5.60 24.03
CA GLU A 835 -10.65 6.18 25.27
C GLU A 835 -10.92 7.69 25.37
N ARG A 836 -10.79 8.42 24.25
CA ARG A 836 -11.03 9.86 24.22
C ARG A 836 -12.52 10.21 24.13
N PHE A 837 -13.31 9.37 23.49
CA PHE A 837 -14.75 9.55 23.25
C PHE A 837 -15.53 8.28 23.66
N PRO A 838 -15.80 8.08 24.97
CA PRO A 838 -16.46 6.87 25.46
C PRO A 838 -17.88 6.65 24.89
N GLN A 839 -18.53 7.72 24.40
CA GLN A 839 -19.85 7.67 23.78
C GLN A 839 -19.83 7.16 22.33
N LEU A 840 -18.65 6.98 21.73
CA LEU A 840 -18.51 6.54 20.35
C LEU A 840 -18.97 5.09 20.20
N ASN A 841 -19.90 4.85 19.30
CA ASN A 841 -20.29 3.53 18.81
C ASN A 841 -19.79 3.42 17.37
N LEU A 842 -18.71 2.66 17.15
CA LEU A 842 -18.00 2.57 15.87
C LEU A 842 -17.98 1.13 15.38
N VAL A 843 -18.39 0.91 14.13
CA VAL A 843 -18.21 -0.36 13.43
C VAL A 843 -17.41 -0.15 12.16
N SER A 844 -16.36 -0.98 11.94
CA SER A 844 -15.57 -1.00 10.71
C SER A 844 -16.03 -2.16 9.83
N LEU A 845 -16.43 -1.89 8.59
CA LEU A 845 -16.89 -2.89 7.63
C LEU A 845 -15.91 -2.96 6.45
N ASP A 846 -15.42 -4.17 6.17
CA ASP A 846 -14.48 -4.44 5.07
C ASP A 846 -15.24 -4.92 3.83
N PHE A 847 -14.89 -4.33 2.65
CA PHE A 847 -15.50 -4.65 1.36
C PHE A 847 -14.44 -5.08 0.34
N ASP A 848 -14.75 -6.10 -0.42
CA ASP A 848 -14.00 -6.51 -1.61
C ASP A 848 -14.95 -7.12 -2.65
N SER A 849 -14.42 -7.53 -3.80
CA SER A 849 -15.21 -8.14 -4.89
C SER A 849 -15.75 -9.54 -4.56
N GLY A 850 -15.33 -10.14 -3.46
CA GLY A 850 -15.71 -11.49 -3.02
C GLY A 850 -16.30 -11.54 -1.62
N VAL A 851 -16.53 -10.37 -0.99
CA VAL A 851 -17.07 -10.31 0.38
C VAL A 851 -18.47 -10.93 0.46
N SER A 852 -18.64 -11.84 1.41
CA SER A 852 -19.94 -12.40 1.75
C SER A 852 -20.85 -11.30 2.30
N GLU A 853 -21.95 -11.01 1.59
CA GLU A 853 -22.99 -10.09 2.04
C GLU A 853 -23.48 -10.44 3.45
N VAL A 854 -23.48 -11.72 3.81
CA VAL A 854 -23.93 -12.21 5.13
C VAL A 854 -23.05 -11.66 6.27
N ASN A 855 -21.73 -11.60 6.07
CA ASN A 855 -20.83 -11.10 7.12
C ASN A 855 -21.02 -9.59 7.35
N VAL A 856 -21.13 -8.82 6.28
CA VAL A 856 -21.40 -7.38 6.36
C VAL A 856 -22.76 -7.13 6.99
N THR A 857 -23.79 -7.85 6.52
CA THR A 857 -25.17 -7.72 7.01
C THR A 857 -25.28 -8.05 8.48
N ASN A 858 -24.67 -9.15 8.96
CA ASN A 858 -24.73 -9.53 10.37
C ASN A 858 -24.09 -8.48 11.29
N ARG A 859 -22.93 -7.96 10.92
CA ARG A 859 -22.26 -6.91 11.71
C ARG A 859 -23.05 -5.59 11.69
N LEU A 860 -23.65 -5.26 10.54
CA LEU A 860 -24.50 -4.10 10.40
C LEU A 860 -25.76 -4.23 11.22
N LEU A 861 -26.43 -5.40 11.23
CA LEU A 861 -27.62 -5.65 12.04
C LEU A 861 -27.34 -5.47 13.53
N LEU A 862 -26.26 -6.10 14.04
CA LEU A 862 -25.87 -5.94 15.45
C LEU A 862 -25.59 -4.49 15.82
N PHE A 863 -24.96 -3.73 14.91
CA PHE A 863 -24.71 -2.31 15.11
C PHE A 863 -26.01 -1.49 15.13
N LEU A 864 -26.95 -1.74 14.19
CA LEU A 864 -28.19 -1.01 14.12
C LEU A 864 -29.14 -1.36 15.28
N ASP A 865 -29.16 -2.61 15.75
CA ASP A 865 -29.94 -3.02 16.92
C ASP A 865 -29.46 -2.25 18.16
N SER A 866 -28.15 -2.04 18.34
CA SER A 866 -27.62 -1.25 19.46
C SER A 866 -27.98 0.25 19.42
N ILE A 867 -28.53 0.75 18.31
CA ILE A 867 -28.95 2.16 18.15
C ILE A 867 -30.46 2.30 18.43
N THR A 868 -31.23 1.26 18.17
CA THR A 868 -32.70 1.28 18.26
C THR A 868 -33.23 0.78 19.61
N GLU A 869 -32.38 0.09 20.41
CA GLU A 869 -32.64 -0.19 21.82
C GLU A 869 -32.41 1.05 22.72
#